data_16228a49756ca13b780dc65bed726e7c
#
_entry.id   16228a49756ca13b780dc65bed726e7c
#
_cell.length_a   1.000
_cell.length_b   1.000
_cell.length_c   1.000
_cell.angle_alpha   90.00
_cell.angle_beta   90.00
_cell.angle_gamma   90.00
#
_symmetry.space_group_name_H-M   'P 1'
#
loop_
_entity.id
_entity.type
_entity.pdbx_description
1 polymer ?
#
loop_
_entity_poly.entity_id
_entity_poly.type
_entity_poly.pdbx_seq_one_letter_code
_entity_poly.pdbx_strand_id
1 'polypeptide(L)'
;MEQIQNNRVITDLYRENAQFPGIALDGSDVYLCWQRFVDRHDSLMASCRRGDEVVWEREISDGGEVLHPVILAHGGAIWYAWSEYARENWRILARCYRDGQWGEVLTVASGEALFFPRLFTWQGKLHVIWTEQHKGSAAAVLCPLTEAGPGAAETVSAVGEAYRAGAAEGGDGNLYVAYDGFDGKQYKLFARARTAAGWSEEIVVSQGEDWASTPWIAAKPDGAVVGWYDYGYMAVYSVRSADLTVRDGALAAVNPQCLKEGVDWYLDLHVASNSSGLQAMAYTRSKYDVLVCTRRGSEPWSRPVLMSYGDGHCGVHPKLLVDEDDTIHLMWQFGFKNGHMERNAQVIYNHLTPAELAQQPDYVAPPSDFTQPIPANADKRLDEHPADVVRAWLDKNGYGNLSVYFGDIHGQSGLSDGMGEVDQYYHRARDKARLDFTALTDHDCYPDWTTQSEWELLRTNCRLMNKDGELACLLAYEWTPNEYKYDYGHKNVYYRGDEGEIFRSGDKGGMTPTDLYNSIRSYKALCIPPPPAADWVMVSAATDWNFHDPEVQRAVEIYFRHAPFETFEARSKFTKNIKKMERCSVQDALARGYRMGFTAGSDSHQTEHGVEGGIVAAFVPALKREYVWDAIYDRLTYGTTGARILVSLKINSAPMGSEVKAIGDAPVTIEGSVLGTDTVTVELLRDNQVIQTWACTGNACDFTLEDT
;
A
#
# COMPACT_ATOMS: atom_id res chain seq x y z
N MET A 1 30.24 -15.10 -4.00
CA MET A 1 30.08 -13.81 -4.69
C MET A 1 30.88 -12.80 -3.90
N GLU A 2 31.89 -12.19 -4.50
CA GLU A 2 32.58 -11.06 -3.86
C GLU A 2 31.56 -9.92 -3.80
N GLN A 3 31.23 -9.47 -2.60
CA GLN A 3 30.29 -8.39 -2.33
C GLN A 3 30.84 -7.09 -2.92
N ILE A 4 29.94 -6.23 -3.44
CA ILE A 4 30.27 -4.85 -3.77
C ILE A 4 30.78 -4.19 -2.49
N GLN A 5 32.09 -3.93 -2.43
CA GLN A 5 32.78 -3.61 -1.17
C GLN A 5 32.53 -2.19 -0.63
N ASN A 6 31.70 -1.36 -1.31
CA ASN A 6 31.56 0.07 -0.99
C ASN A 6 30.24 0.45 -0.31
N ASN A 7 29.43 -0.52 0.15
CA ASN A 7 28.20 -0.22 0.87
C ASN A 7 28.50 0.43 2.23
N ARG A 8 28.04 1.67 2.39
CA ARG A 8 28.22 2.45 3.63
C ARG A 8 26.87 2.57 4.33
N VAL A 9 26.80 2.08 5.56
CA VAL A 9 25.65 2.31 6.43
C VAL A 9 25.69 3.76 6.90
N ILE A 10 24.61 4.50 6.67
CA ILE A 10 24.52 5.92 7.01
C ILE A 10 23.92 6.12 8.39
N THR A 11 22.91 5.33 8.74
CA THR A 11 22.10 5.48 9.96
C THR A 11 22.26 4.29 10.90
N ASP A 12 21.94 4.48 12.17
CA ASP A 12 22.06 3.45 13.21
C ASP A 12 20.68 2.85 13.52
N LEU A 13 20.45 1.60 13.10
CA LEU A 13 19.19 0.86 13.31
C LEU A 13 18.76 0.71 14.78
N TYR A 14 19.70 0.83 15.73
CA TYR A 14 19.38 0.76 17.17
C TYR A 14 18.90 2.10 17.75
N ARG A 15 18.98 3.17 16.97
CA ARG A 15 18.64 4.52 17.42
C ARG A 15 17.45 5.13 16.69
N GLU A 16 17.25 4.76 15.43
CA GLU A 16 16.25 5.37 14.57
C GLU A 16 15.75 4.40 13.50
N ASN A 17 14.52 4.61 13.06
CA ASN A 17 14.01 4.07 11.81
C ASN A 17 14.21 5.13 10.72
N ALA A 18 14.96 4.81 9.66
CA ALA A 18 15.35 5.73 8.61
C ALA A 18 14.80 5.29 7.25
N GLN A 19 14.00 6.14 6.62
CA GLN A 19 13.24 5.83 5.40
C GLN A 19 13.40 6.94 4.36
N PHE A 20 12.97 6.66 3.12
CA PHE A 20 12.90 7.62 2.01
C PHE A 20 14.17 8.46 1.82
N PRO A 21 15.32 7.83 1.48
CA PRO A 21 16.57 8.55 1.29
C PRO A 21 16.55 9.49 0.09
N GLY A 22 17.42 10.50 0.11
CA GLY A 22 17.67 11.41 -0.99
C GLY A 22 19.14 11.81 -1.06
N ILE A 23 19.66 12.10 -2.27
CA ILE A 23 21.07 12.43 -2.52
C ILE A 23 21.21 13.59 -3.49
N ALA A 24 22.17 14.49 -3.20
CA ALA A 24 22.64 15.53 -4.10
C ALA A 24 24.17 15.71 -3.96
N LEU A 25 24.79 16.25 -4.98
CA LEU A 25 26.23 16.55 -5.01
C LEU A 25 26.48 18.04 -5.24
N ASP A 26 27.49 18.57 -4.57
CA ASP A 26 28.06 19.88 -4.87
C ASP A 26 29.58 19.81 -4.76
N GLY A 27 30.28 19.81 -5.89
CA GLY A 27 31.69 19.51 -5.97
C GLY A 27 31.98 18.10 -5.47
N SER A 28 32.89 18.01 -4.46
CA SER A 28 33.25 16.73 -3.81
C SER A 28 32.35 16.37 -2.62
N ASP A 29 31.41 17.23 -2.25
CA ASP A 29 30.58 17.05 -1.09
C ASP A 29 29.29 16.32 -1.47
N VAL A 30 28.99 15.26 -0.70
CA VAL A 30 27.77 14.45 -0.85
C VAL A 30 26.78 14.89 0.22
N TYR A 31 25.64 15.37 -0.22
CA TYR A 31 24.53 15.77 0.64
C TYR A 31 23.46 14.71 0.62
N LEU A 32 23.02 14.32 1.79
CA LEU A 32 22.05 13.25 2.00
C LEU A 32 20.87 13.78 2.79
N CYS A 33 19.70 13.20 2.59
CA CYS A 33 18.58 13.40 3.49
C CYS A 33 17.79 12.07 3.66
N TRP A 34 17.06 11.97 4.75
CA TRP A 34 16.15 10.85 5.03
C TRP A 34 15.09 11.26 6.03
N GLN A 35 13.95 10.60 5.95
CA GLN A 35 12.93 10.63 6.99
C GLN A 35 13.42 9.80 8.18
N ARG A 36 13.34 10.35 9.38
CA ARG A 36 13.69 9.67 10.62
C ARG A 36 12.47 9.55 11.51
N PHE A 37 12.13 8.33 11.91
CA PHE A 37 11.05 8.07 12.86
C PHE A 37 11.63 7.62 14.20
N VAL A 38 11.40 8.41 15.24
CA VAL A 38 11.84 8.16 16.61
C VAL A 38 10.76 8.70 17.57
N ASP A 39 10.47 7.95 18.64
CA ASP A 39 9.49 8.35 19.65
C ASP A 39 8.12 8.75 19.08
N ARG A 40 7.65 8.05 18.06
CA ARG A 40 6.40 8.26 17.31
C ARG A 40 6.34 9.60 16.57
N HIS A 41 7.45 10.12 16.18
CA HIS A 41 7.55 11.39 15.46
C HIS A 41 8.46 11.24 14.23
N ASP A 42 7.99 11.78 13.11
CA ASP A 42 8.73 11.84 11.86
C ASP A 42 9.43 13.18 11.71
N SER A 43 10.73 13.14 11.48
CA SER A 43 11.53 14.34 11.24
C SER A 43 12.40 14.18 9.98
N LEU A 44 12.88 15.30 9.42
CA LEU A 44 13.81 15.32 8.29
C LEU A 44 15.22 15.47 8.79
N MET A 45 16.05 14.46 8.53
CA MET A 45 17.48 14.51 8.73
C MET A 45 18.19 14.92 7.45
N ALA A 46 19.25 15.68 7.61
CA ALA A 46 20.19 16.02 6.53
C ALA A 46 21.63 15.85 7.00
N SER A 47 22.52 15.44 6.07
CA SER A 47 23.93 15.22 6.33
C SER A 47 24.77 15.70 5.14
N CYS A 48 25.94 16.25 5.41
CA CYS A 48 26.97 16.54 4.41
C CYS A 48 28.19 15.67 4.69
N ARG A 49 28.69 15.02 3.65
CA ARG A 49 29.83 14.11 3.75
C ARG A 49 30.89 14.46 2.70
N ARG A 50 32.15 14.31 3.09
CA ARG A 50 33.30 14.47 2.20
C ARG A 50 34.17 13.22 2.30
N GLY A 51 34.08 12.33 1.33
CA GLY A 51 34.62 10.99 1.43
C GLY A 51 33.97 10.24 2.61
N ASP A 52 34.79 9.82 3.58
CA ASP A 52 34.33 9.13 4.80
C ASP A 52 34.01 10.08 5.96
N GLU A 53 34.31 11.36 5.84
CA GLU A 53 34.13 12.36 6.89
C GLU A 53 32.66 12.87 6.88
N VAL A 54 32.01 12.85 8.05
CA VAL A 54 30.75 13.57 8.30
C VAL A 54 31.05 15.02 8.63
N VAL A 55 30.89 15.92 7.65
CA VAL A 55 31.11 17.35 7.83
C VAL A 55 30.10 17.92 8.82
N TRP A 56 28.82 17.56 8.63
CA TRP A 56 27.73 17.84 9.57
C TRP A 56 26.56 16.89 9.34
N GLU A 57 25.77 16.68 10.39
CA GLU A 57 24.52 15.94 10.35
C GLU A 57 23.53 16.57 11.35
N ARG A 58 22.30 16.80 10.94
CA ARG A 58 21.28 17.44 11.79
C ARG A 58 19.88 17.27 11.28
N GLU A 59 18.92 17.46 12.18
CA GLU A 59 17.52 17.64 11.85
C GLU A 59 17.27 19.02 11.24
N ILE A 60 16.42 19.09 10.19
CA ILE A 60 16.13 20.31 9.45
C ILE A 60 14.64 20.61 9.28
N SER A 61 13.75 19.71 9.75
CA SER A 61 12.30 19.92 9.79
C SER A 61 11.88 20.87 10.94
N ASP A 62 10.62 21.28 10.95
CA ASP A 62 10.07 22.29 11.87
C ASP A 62 8.95 21.72 12.78
N GLY A 63 8.98 20.42 13.05
CA GLY A 63 8.18 19.75 14.09
C GLY A 63 6.81 19.25 13.67
N GLY A 64 6.53 19.11 12.38
CA GLY A 64 5.41 18.30 11.86
C GLY A 64 5.87 16.91 11.44
N GLU A 65 4.94 16.03 11.06
CA GLU A 65 5.23 14.67 10.62
C GLU A 65 5.69 14.68 9.15
N VAL A 66 6.97 14.41 8.93
CA VAL A 66 7.64 14.49 7.62
C VAL A 66 7.38 13.24 6.78
N LEU A 67 7.12 13.43 5.48
CA LEU A 67 6.94 12.38 4.50
C LEU A 67 7.58 12.75 3.15
N HIS A 68 8.14 11.77 2.45
CA HIS A 68 8.68 11.88 1.09
C HIS A 68 9.70 13.03 0.90
N PRO A 69 10.77 13.10 1.67
CA PRO A 69 11.77 14.13 1.50
C PRO A 69 12.52 13.98 0.17
N VAL A 70 12.88 15.10 -0.43
CA VAL A 70 13.69 15.18 -1.65
C VAL A 70 14.76 16.25 -1.52
N ILE A 71 15.82 16.13 -2.31
CA ILE A 71 16.98 17.01 -2.28
C ILE A 71 17.47 17.30 -3.69
N LEU A 72 17.95 18.53 -3.92
CA LEU A 72 18.56 18.93 -5.20
C LEU A 72 19.60 20.04 -4.99
N ALA A 73 20.76 19.92 -5.63
CA ALA A 73 21.73 20.98 -5.72
C ALA A 73 21.35 21.96 -6.84
N HIS A 74 21.21 23.25 -6.55
CA HIS A 74 20.86 24.26 -7.53
C HIS A 74 21.41 25.64 -7.17
N GLY A 75 22.08 26.29 -8.12
CA GLY A 75 22.53 27.68 -8.00
C GLY A 75 23.50 27.92 -6.82
N GLY A 76 24.36 26.95 -6.48
CA GLY A 76 25.28 27.00 -5.33
C GLY A 76 24.59 26.85 -3.97
N ALA A 77 23.39 26.28 -3.94
CA ALA A 77 22.69 25.90 -2.73
C ALA A 77 22.17 24.47 -2.81
N ILE A 78 22.03 23.83 -1.66
CA ILE A 78 21.36 22.55 -1.53
C ILE A 78 19.92 22.81 -1.05
N TRP A 79 18.97 22.38 -1.84
CA TRP A 79 17.55 22.52 -1.56
C TRP A 79 16.93 21.21 -1.11
N TYR A 80 16.11 21.29 -0.08
CA TYR A 80 15.32 20.19 0.46
C TYR A 80 13.85 20.55 0.34
N ALA A 81 13.01 19.59 0.00
CA ALA A 81 11.55 19.73 0.06
C ALA A 81 10.93 18.46 0.60
N TRP A 82 9.79 18.56 1.26
CA TRP A 82 9.08 17.44 1.85
C TRP A 82 7.59 17.73 2.00
N SER A 83 6.79 16.67 2.08
CA SER A 83 5.42 16.76 2.60
C SER A 83 5.48 16.75 4.13
N GLU A 84 4.61 17.50 4.77
CA GLU A 84 4.51 17.52 6.23
C GLU A 84 3.06 17.59 6.68
N TYR A 85 2.69 16.71 7.59
CA TYR A 85 1.40 16.77 8.28
C TYR A 85 1.53 17.52 9.59
N ALA A 86 0.76 18.58 9.75
CA ALA A 86 0.70 19.35 10.98
C ALA A 86 -0.64 20.05 11.12
N ARG A 87 -1.22 20.03 12.34
CA ARG A 87 -2.48 20.73 12.65
C ARG A 87 -3.62 20.36 11.69
N GLU A 88 -3.78 19.06 11.43
CA GLU A 88 -4.81 18.49 10.57
C GLU A 88 -4.75 18.90 9.08
N ASN A 89 -3.61 19.39 8.63
CA ASN A 89 -3.36 19.77 7.23
C ASN A 89 -2.01 19.24 6.74
N TRP A 90 -1.98 18.96 5.45
CA TRP A 90 -0.74 18.69 4.74
C TRP A 90 -0.13 19.99 4.19
N ARG A 91 1.18 20.05 4.18
CA ARG A 91 1.96 21.16 3.60
C ARG A 91 3.07 20.59 2.72
N ILE A 92 3.42 21.32 1.66
CA ILE A 92 4.70 21.16 0.99
C ILE A 92 5.62 22.23 1.56
N LEU A 93 6.72 21.80 2.16
CA LEU A 93 7.73 22.67 2.72
C LEU A 93 9.04 22.56 1.95
N ALA A 94 9.85 23.62 2.00
CA ALA A 94 11.19 23.65 1.43
C ALA A 94 12.15 24.43 2.31
N ARG A 95 13.43 24.07 2.25
CA ARG A 95 14.53 24.76 2.94
C ARG A 95 15.81 24.68 2.14
N CYS A 96 16.63 25.73 2.15
CA CYS A 96 17.93 25.69 1.49
C CYS A 96 19.09 25.78 2.48
N TYR A 97 20.23 25.26 2.04
CA TYR A 97 21.52 25.40 2.69
C TYR A 97 22.50 26.01 1.69
N ARG A 98 23.10 27.16 2.03
CA ARG A 98 24.02 27.91 1.17
C ARG A 98 25.16 28.48 1.99
N ASP A 99 26.38 28.35 1.55
CA ASP A 99 27.59 28.94 2.18
C ASP A 99 27.69 28.69 3.69
N GLY A 100 27.35 27.50 4.15
CA GLY A 100 27.37 27.13 5.56
C GLY A 100 26.17 27.61 6.37
N GLN A 101 25.17 28.24 5.77
CA GLN A 101 24.02 28.81 6.43
C GLN A 101 22.70 28.15 5.96
N TRP A 102 21.81 27.93 6.93
CA TRP A 102 20.47 27.45 6.66
C TRP A 102 19.51 28.64 6.45
N GLY A 103 18.75 28.57 5.38
CA GLY A 103 17.60 29.47 5.18
C GLY A 103 16.41 29.12 6.09
N GLU A 104 15.42 29.98 6.10
CA GLU A 104 14.14 29.73 6.76
C GLU A 104 13.39 28.57 6.10
N VAL A 105 12.49 27.91 6.86
CA VAL A 105 11.55 26.94 6.29
C VAL A 105 10.45 27.69 5.53
N LEU A 106 10.34 27.40 4.24
CA LEU A 106 9.37 28.01 3.33
C LEU A 106 8.15 27.10 3.17
N THR A 107 6.94 27.65 3.36
CA THR A 107 5.72 26.95 2.99
C THR A 107 5.46 27.17 1.49
N VAL A 108 5.56 26.09 0.71
CA VAL A 108 5.29 26.10 -0.73
C VAL A 108 3.80 26.03 -1.01
N ALA A 109 3.11 25.10 -0.35
CA ALA A 109 1.67 24.89 -0.44
C ALA A 109 1.11 24.38 0.88
N SER A 110 -0.20 24.57 1.10
CA SER A 110 -0.94 24.03 2.24
C SER A 110 -2.34 23.62 1.80
N GLY A 111 -2.80 22.43 2.22
CA GLY A 111 -4.08 21.89 1.78
C GLY A 111 -4.48 20.61 2.50
N GLU A 112 -5.56 20.01 2.05
CA GLU A 112 -6.14 18.79 2.63
C GLU A 112 -5.24 17.58 2.43
N ALA A 113 -4.60 17.45 1.25
CA ALA A 113 -3.74 16.32 0.90
C ALA A 113 -2.70 16.75 -0.16
N LEU A 114 -1.45 16.88 0.25
CA LEU A 114 -0.33 17.33 -0.58
C LEU A 114 0.82 16.34 -0.43
N PHE A 115 1.14 15.61 -1.52
CA PHE A 115 2.08 14.50 -1.47
C PHE A 115 3.10 14.51 -2.60
N PHE A 116 4.16 13.74 -2.45
CA PHE A 116 5.16 13.42 -3.46
C PHE A 116 5.85 14.66 -4.08
N PRO A 117 6.38 15.58 -3.27
CA PRO A 117 7.13 16.70 -3.83
C PRO A 117 8.36 16.21 -4.58
N ARG A 118 8.69 16.89 -5.71
CA ARG A 118 9.96 16.68 -6.44
C ARG A 118 10.53 18.01 -6.85
N LEU A 119 11.84 18.15 -6.72
CA LEU A 119 12.60 19.33 -7.12
C LEU A 119 13.20 19.13 -8.51
N PHE A 120 13.17 20.16 -9.34
CA PHE A 120 13.80 20.14 -10.66
C PHE A 120 14.21 21.55 -11.09
N THR A 121 15.12 21.62 -12.05
CA THR A 121 15.52 22.88 -12.67
C THR A 121 14.88 23.03 -14.04
N TRP A 122 14.40 24.24 -14.36
CA TRP A 122 13.90 24.60 -15.67
C TRP A 122 14.24 26.04 -16.00
N GLN A 123 14.86 26.27 -17.18
CA GLN A 123 15.37 27.57 -17.64
C GLN A 123 16.25 28.26 -16.57
N GLY A 124 17.11 27.45 -15.93
CA GLY A 124 18.01 27.93 -14.89
C GLY A 124 17.34 28.32 -13.57
N LYS A 125 16.04 28.03 -13.39
CA LYS A 125 15.30 28.31 -12.15
C LYS A 125 14.88 27.01 -11.47
N LEU A 126 14.95 27.03 -10.15
CA LEU A 126 14.43 25.93 -9.33
C LEU A 126 12.90 25.92 -9.36
N HIS A 127 12.33 24.74 -9.43
CA HIS A 127 10.90 24.48 -9.33
C HIS A 127 10.64 23.31 -8.40
N VAL A 128 9.43 23.26 -7.89
CA VAL A 128 8.88 22.09 -7.16
C VAL A 128 7.58 21.67 -7.83
N ILE A 129 7.36 20.35 -7.96
CA ILE A 129 6.13 19.73 -8.42
C ILE A 129 5.62 18.79 -7.33
N TRP A 130 4.30 18.70 -7.14
CA TRP A 130 3.66 17.85 -6.15
C TRP A 130 2.31 17.35 -6.62
N THR A 131 1.73 16.38 -5.90
CA THR A 131 0.35 15.94 -6.06
C THR A 131 -0.53 16.67 -5.06
N GLU A 132 -1.61 17.29 -5.54
CA GLU A 132 -2.67 17.89 -4.73
C GLU A 132 -3.95 17.07 -4.89
N GLN A 133 -4.44 16.49 -3.79
CA GLN A 133 -5.62 15.65 -3.80
C GLN A 133 -6.80 16.31 -3.10
N HIS A 134 -7.98 16.11 -3.66
CA HIS A 134 -9.27 16.44 -3.09
C HIS A 134 -10.24 15.27 -3.26
N LYS A 135 -11.38 15.34 -2.62
CA LYS A 135 -12.41 14.30 -2.76
C LYS A 135 -12.87 14.18 -4.23
N GLY A 136 -12.51 13.05 -4.86
CA GLY A 136 -12.87 12.74 -6.25
C GLY A 136 -12.04 13.47 -7.31
N SER A 137 -10.90 14.04 -6.95
CA SER A 137 -9.94 14.61 -7.90
C SER A 137 -8.52 14.66 -7.35
N ALA A 138 -7.54 14.57 -8.23
CA ALA A 138 -6.14 14.79 -7.91
C ALA A 138 -5.42 15.46 -9.08
N ALA A 139 -4.47 16.34 -8.79
CA ALA A 139 -3.78 17.12 -9.82
C ALA A 139 -2.26 17.15 -9.57
N ALA A 140 -1.48 17.11 -10.65
CA ALA A 140 -0.08 17.49 -10.63
C ALA A 140 0.03 19.03 -10.70
N VAL A 141 0.67 19.62 -9.71
CA VAL A 141 0.82 21.07 -9.55
C VAL A 141 2.30 21.41 -9.43
N LEU A 142 2.74 22.50 -10.07
CA LEU A 142 4.13 22.99 -9.94
C LEU A 142 4.19 24.50 -9.70
N CYS A 143 5.29 24.95 -9.12
CA CYS A 143 5.63 26.39 -9.06
C CYS A 143 7.14 26.60 -9.07
N PRO A 144 7.62 27.79 -9.50
CA PRO A 144 9.00 28.20 -9.26
C PRO A 144 9.25 28.43 -7.75
N LEU A 145 10.47 28.12 -7.31
CA LEU A 145 10.90 28.27 -5.93
C LEU A 145 12.17 29.11 -5.84
N THR A 146 12.19 30.04 -4.91
CA THR A 146 13.34 30.91 -4.60
C THR A 146 13.52 31.01 -3.09
N GLU A 147 14.65 31.55 -2.62
CA GLU A 147 14.87 31.84 -1.20
C GLU A 147 13.87 32.84 -0.61
N ALA A 148 13.23 33.64 -1.43
CA ALA A 148 12.16 34.56 -1.02
C ALA A 148 10.78 33.87 -0.93
N GLY A 149 10.66 32.62 -1.36
CA GLY A 149 9.43 31.83 -1.34
C GLY A 149 9.01 31.29 -2.71
N PRO A 150 7.84 30.60 -2.75
CA PRO A 150 7.27 30.06 -3.99
C PRO A 150 6.70 31.15 -4.88
N GLY A 151 6.73 30.93 -6.19
CA GLY A 151 5.98 31.73 -7.17
C GLY A 151 4.54 31.22 -7.35
N ALA A 152 3.90 31.67 -8.42
CA ALA A 152 2.53 31.22 -8.73
C ALA A 152 2.50 29.74 -9.08
N ALA A 153 1.56 29.02 -8.47
CA ALA A 153 1.32 27.62 -8.75
C ALA A 153 0.52 27.45 -10.07
N GLU A 154 0.82 26.37 -10.79
CA GLU A 154 0.18 26.02 -12.05
C GLU A 154 -0.17 24.53 -12.05
N THR A 155 -1.43 24.19 -12.41
CA THR A 155 -1.84 22.80 -12.62
C THR A 155 -1.34 22.31 -13.99
N VAL A 156 -0.66 21.18 -14.01
CA VAL A 156 -0.06 20.60 -15.21
C VAL A 156 -0.92 19.50 -15.82
N SER A 157 -1.51 18.63 -15.01
CA SER A 157 -2.31 17.50 -15.46
C SER A 157 -3.64 17.94 -16.07
N ALA A 158 -4.12 17.21 -17.08
CA ALA A 158 -5.44 17.37 -17.67
C ALA A 158 -6.39 16.21 -17.30
N VAL A 159 -5.86 15.02 -17.00
CA VAL A 159 -6.64 13.92 -16.43
C VAL A 159 -7.19 14.31 -15.05
N GLY A 160 -8.41 13.83 -14.73
CA GLY A 160 -9.12 14.25 -13.52
C GLY A 160 -8.48 13.80 -12.21
N GLU A 161 -7.69 12.73 -12.24
CA GLU A 161 -6.98 12.19 -11.07
C GLU A 161 -5.53 11.86 -11.46
N ALA A 162 -4.60 12.80 -11.21
CA ALA A 162 -3.17 12.68 -11.48
C ALA A 162 -2.36 12.61 -10.18
N TYR A 163 -1.44 11.66 -10.11
CA TYR A 163 -0.62 11.39 -8.94
C TYR A 163 0.87 11.37 -9.29
N ARG A 164 1.75 11.35 -8.30
CA ARG A 164 3.21 11.08 -8.37
C ARG A 164 3.95 11.67 -9.57
N ALA A 165 3.76 12.97 -9.78
CA ALA A 165 4.35 13.67 -10.91
C ALA A 165 5.86 13.90 -10.77
N GLY A 166 6.56 13.90 -11.91
CA GLY A 166 7.95 14.31 -12.03
C GLY A 166 8.17 15.17 -13.26
N ALA A 167 9.25 15.97 -13.25
CA ALA A 167 9.58 16.86 -14.34
C ALA A 167 11.09 16.89 -14.61
N ALA A 168 11.48 17.09 -15.88
CA ALA A 168 12.86 17.27 -16.30
C ALA A 168 12.94 18.21 -17.51
N GLU A 169 13.95 19.09 -17.54
CA GLU A 169 14.29 19.90 -18.71
C GLU A 169 15.14 19.06 -19.66
N GLY A 170 14.67 18.85 -20.88
CA GLY A 170 15.44 18.21 -21.94
C GLY A 170 16.55 19.11 -22.47
N GLY A 171 17.61 18.52 -23.07
CA GLY A 171 18.65 19.29 -23.75
C GLY A 171 18.13 20.11 -24.94
N ASP A 172 16.93 19.85 -25.42
CA ASP A 172 16.18 20.65 -26.41
C ASP A 172 15.50 21.91 -25.79
N GLY A 173 15.63 22.09 -24.47
CA GLY A 173 15.10 23.25 -23.72
C GLY A 173 13.61 23.18 -23.41
N ASN A 174 12.93 22.08 -23.75
CA ASN A 174 11.54 21.82 -23.35
C ASN A 174 11.47 21.22 -21.95
N LEU A 175 10.41 21.57 -21.21
CA LEU A 175 10.10 20.90 -19.95
C LEU A 175 9.19 19.70 -20.23
N TYR A 176 9.60 18.53 -19.79
CA TYR A 176 8.83 17.28 -19.85
C TYR A 176 8.29 16.95 -18.47
N VAL A 177 7.01 16.64 -18.38
CA VAL A 177 6.34 16.24 -17.15
C VAL A 177 5.66 14.91 -17.37
N ALA A 178 5.84 13.97 -16.44
CA ALA A 178 5.18 12.68 -16.46
C ALA A 178 4.53 12.41 -15.08
N TYR A 179 3.38 11.77 -15.11
CA TYR A 179 2.60 11.42 -13.91
C TYR A 179 1.75 10.20 -14.19
N ASP A 180 1.51 9.38 -13.17
CA ASP A 180 0.47 8.38 -13.26
C ASP A 180 -0.88 9.02 -12.93
N GLY A 181 -1.94 8.46 -13.48
CA GLY A 181 -3.28 9.00 -13.28
C GLY A 181 -4.36 7.95 -13.54
N PHE A 182 -5.48 8.13 -12.87
CA PHE A 182 -6.65 7.28 -13.04
C PHE A 182 -7.58 7.87 -14.10
N ASP A 183 -7.83 7.13 -15.18
CA ASP A 183 -8.64 7.55 -16.33
C ASP A 183 -10.15 7.25 -16.18
N GLY A 184 -10.58 6.84 -14.99
CA GLY A 184 -11.92 6.38 -14.68
C GLY A 184 -12.11 4.86 -14.82
N LYS A 185 -11.04 4.13 -15.26
CA LYS A 185 -11.05 2.68 -15.41
C LYS A 185 -9.78 2.04 -14.86
N GLN A 186 -8.64 2.66 -15.10
CA GLN A 186 -7.33 2.12 -14.72
C GLN A 186 -6.28 3.23 -14.62
N TYR A 187 -5.18 2.93 -13.93
CA TYR A 187 -4.03 3.82 -13.90
C TYR A 187 -3.23 3.72 -15.19
N LYS A 188 -2.94 4.87 -15.77
CA LYS A 188 -2.10 5.05 -16.95
C LYS A 188 -0.96 6.01 -16.62
N LEU A 189 0.13 5.90 -17.37
CA LEU A 189 1.17 6.91 -17.39
C LEU A 189 0.82 7.97 -18.43
N PHE A 190 0.73 9.23 -17.98
CA PHE A 190 0.50 10.40 -18.80
C PHE A 190 1.75 11.26 -18.91
N ALA A 191 1.86 12.03 -19.97
CA ALA A 191 2.91 13.03 -20.10
C ALA A 191 2.41 14.29 -20.83
N ARG A 192 3.04 15.42 -20.50
CA ARG A 192 2.95 16.70 -21.20
C ARG A 192 4.32 17.33 -21.38
N ALA A 193 4.46 18.17 -22.38
CA ALA A 193 5.65 18.99 -22.55
C ALA A 193 5.27 20.47 -22.61
N ARG A 194 6.09 21.32 -21.99
CA ARG A 194 6.01 22.77 -22.15
C ARG A 194 7.10 23.24 -23.08
N THR A 195 6.68 23.78 -24.21
CA THR A 195 7.52 24.35 -25.26
C THR A 195 7.42 25.86 -25.26
N ALA A 196 8.14 26.54 -26.15
CA ALA A 196 7.97 27.97 -26.36
C ALA A 196 6.54 28.37 -26.77
N ALA A 197 5.75 27.46 -27.35
CA ALA A 197 4.35 27.67 -27.73
C ALA A 197 3.36 27.41 -26.58
N GLY A 198 3.81 26.93 -25.43
CA GLY A 198 2.97 26.59 -24.28
C GLY A 198 2.95 25.09 -24.02
N TRP A 199 1.94 24.62 -23.25
CA TRP A 199 1.75 23.19 -22.96
C TRP A 199 1.25 22.44 -24.19
N SER A 200 1.84 21.27 -24.43
CA SER A 200 1.32 20.30 -25.40
C SER A 200 -0.03 19.71 -24.96
N GLU A 201 -0.71 19.04 -25.88
CA GLU A 201 -1.75 18.07 -25.51
C GLU A 201 -1.16 17.01 -24.57
N GLU A 202 -2.01 16.47 -23.68
CA GLU A 202 -1.66 15.34 -22.82
C GLU A 202 -1.65 14.04 -23.64
N ILE A 203 -0.62 13.23 -23.46
CA ILE A 203 -0.54 11.93 -24.14
C ILE A 203 -0.51 10.80 -23.10
N VAL A 204 -1.01 9.63 -23.47
CA VAL A 204 -0.83 8.38 -22.73
C VAL A 204 0.47 7.74 -23.19
N VAL A 205 1.36 7.46 -22.24
CA VAL A 205 2.68 6.85 -22.50
C VAL A 205 2.65 5.34 -22.33
N SER A 206 1.96 4.84 -21.29
CA SER A 206 1.84 3.42 -21.01
C SER A 206 0.93 2.73 -22.03
N GLN A 207 1.25 1.48 -22.38
CA GLN A 207 0.50 0.66 -23.31
C GLN A 207 -0.07 -0.58 -22.62
N GLY A 208 -1.20 -1.06 -23.10
CA GLY A 208 -1.83 -2.27 -22.56
C GLY A 208 -2.86 -2.00 -21.46
N GLU A 209 -3.23 -3.06 -20.75
CA GLU A 209 -4.28 -3.04 -19.72
C GLU A 209 -3.73 -3.09 -18.30
N ASP A 210 -2.42 -3.28 -18.14
CA ASP A 210 -1.77 -3.23 -16.83
C ASP A 210 -1.79 -1.80 -16.26
N TRP A 211 -1.80 -1.69 -14.96
CA TRP A 211 -1.77 -0.40 -14.26
C TRP A 211 -0.34 0.12 -14.21
N ALA A 212 -0.13 1.30 -14.77
CA ALA A 212 1.15 2.00 -14.72
C ALA A 212 1.25 2.90 -13.50
N SER A 213 2.39 2.91 -12.80
CA SER A 213 2.55 3.61 -11.54
C SER A 213 3.94 4.20 -11.34
N THR A 214 4.01 5.21 -10.49
CA THR A 214 5.21 5.80 -9.89
C THR A 214 6.28 6.16 -10.93
N PRO A 215 5.99 7.06 -11.88
CA PRO A 215 6.95 7.45 -12.90
C PRO A 215 8.10 8.27 -12.30
N TRP A 216 9.30 8.03 -12.84
CA TRP A 216 10.47 8.88 -12.66
C TRP A 216 10.98 9.34 -14.02
N ILE A 217 11.40 10.59 -14.11
CA ILE A 217 11.80 11.23 -15.35
C ILE A 217 13.18 11.86 -15.21
N ALA A 218 14.02 11.73 -16.24
CA ALA A 218 15.32 12.36 -16.31
C ALA A 218 15.57 12.97 -17.69
N ALA A 219 16.46 13.95 -17.75
CA ALA A 219 16.81 14.66 -18.97
C ALA A 219 17.51 13.75 -20.01
N LYS A 220 17.33 14.09 -21.28
CA LYS A 220 18.11 13.59 -22.41
C LYS A 220 18.54 14.74 -23.30
N PRO A 221 19.59 14.59 -24.14
CA PRO A 221 19.99 15.63 -25.08
C PRO A 221 18.87 16.08 -26.05
N ASP A 222 17.95 15.18 -26.38
CA ASP A 222 16.86 15.37 -27.36
C ASP A 222 15.46 15.19 -26.76
N GLY A 223 15.33 15.36 -25.44
CA GLY A 223 14.06 15.17 -24.74
C GLY A 223 14.22 14.68 -23.29
N ALA A 224 13.47 13.68 -22.89
CA ALA A 224 13.53 13.06 -21.59
C ALA A 224 13.37 11.52 -21.66
N VAL A 225 13.83 10.83 -20.63
CA VAL A 225 13.49 9.42 -20.39
C VAL A 225 12.56 9.33 -19.22
N VAL A 226 11.51 8.54 -19.33
CA VAL A 226 10.62 8.19 -18.21
C VAL A 226 10.69 6.71 -17.96
N GLY A 227 10.81 6.35 -16.68
CA GLY A 227 10.69 4.97 -16.19
C GLY A 227 9.48 4.86 -15.27
N TRP A 228 8.80 3.71 -15.28
CA TRP A 228 7.68 3.38 -14.41
C TRP A 228 7.62 1.89 -14.18
N TYR A 229 6.81 1.43 -13.24
CA TYR A 229 6.46 0.03 -13.17
C TYR A 229 5.00 -0.21 -13.56
N ASP A 230 4.77 -1.32 -14.27
CA ASP A 230 3.44 -1.82 -14.54
C ASP A 230 3.14 -2.97 -13.59
N TYR A 231 1.90 -3.09 -13.16
CA TYR A 231 1.43 -4.26 -12.47
C TYR A 231 0.09 -4.74 -13.03
N GLY A 232 0.09 -6.04 -13.33
CA GLY A 232 -1.07 -6.77 -13.78
C GLY A 232 -1.72 -7.55 -12.64
N TYR A 233 -2.63 -8.43 -13.01
CA TYR A 233 -3.25 -9.36 -12.08
C TYR A 233 -2.24 -10.39 -11.54
N MET A 234 -2.31 -10.68 -10.23
CA MET A 234 -1.51 -11.71 -9.55
C MET A 234 0.01 -11.57 -9.70
N ALA A 235 0.52 -10.39 -9.42
CA ALA A 235 1.96 -10.17 -9.25
C ALA A 235 2.82 -10.32 -10.53
N VAL A 236 2.32 -9.92 -11.67
CA VAL A 236 3.19 -9.68 -12.81
C VAL A 236 3.56 -8.21 -12.83
N TYR A 237 4.63 -7.87 -12.15
CA TYR A 237 5.19 -6.53 -12.13
C TYR A 237 6.36 -6.45 -13.10
N SER A 238 6.48 -5.35 -13.83
CA SER A 238 7.61 -5.09 -14.72
C SER A 238 8.02 -3.63 -14.67
N VAL A 239 9.33 -3.38 -14.75
CA VAL A 239 9.88 -2.05 -14.95
C VAL A 239 9.88 -1.74 -16.42
N ARG A 240 9.39 -0.56 -16.76
CA ARG A 240 9.31 -0.07 -18.15
C ARG A 240 9.95 1.30 -18.29
N SER A 241 10.30 1.64 -19.51
CA SER A 241 10.73 2.97 -19.88
C SER A 241 10.29 3.36 -21.28
N ALA A 242 10.21 4.66 -21.52
CA ALA A 242 10.05 5.24 -22.84
C ALA A 242 10.83 6.57 -22.93
N ASP A 243 11.16 6.99 -24.14
CA ASP A 243 11.71 8.29 -24.40
C ASP A 243 10.57 9.27 -24.78
N LEU A 244 10.59 10.44 -24.19
CA LEU A 244 9.69 11.55 -24.50
C LEU A 244 10.41 12.56 -25.38
N THR A 245 9.85 12.88 -26.54
CA THR A 245 10.42 13.84 -27.51
C THR A 245 9.36 14.76 -28.05
N VAL A 246 9.71 16.02 -28.34
CA VAL A 246 8.85 16.94 -29.09
C VAL A 246 9.33 16.97 -30.55
N ARG A 247 8.45 16.60 -31.48
CA ARG A 247 8.71 16.62 -32.91
C ARG A 247 7.60 17.37 -33.61
N ASP A 248 7.98 18.34 -34.44
CA ASP A 248 7.02 19.21 -35.16
C ASP A 248 5.99 19.88 -34.22
N GLY A 249 6.41 20.21 -32.99
CA GLY A 249 5.58 20.80 -31.94
C GLY A 249 4.67 19.83 -31.19
N ALA A 250 4.67 18.55 -31.52
CA ALA A 250 3.89 17.52 -30.86
C ALA A 250 4.75 16.64 -29.94
N LEU A 251 4.25 16.38 -28.71
CA LEU A 251 4.87 15.42 -27.79
C LEU A 251 4.59 13.98 -28.28
N ALA A 252 5.62 13.15 -28.21
CA ALA A 252 5.52 11.72 -28.52
C ALA A 252 6.31 10.90 -27.51
N ALA A 253 5.78 9.73 -27.16
CA ALA A 253 6.49 8.66 -26.45
C ALA A 253 7.03 7.66 -27.48
N VAL A 254 8.34 7.44 -27.47
CA VAL A 254 9.03 6.57 -28.44
C VAL A 254 9.95 5.60 -27.69
N ASN A 255 10.47 4.59 -28.39
CA ASN A 255 11.44 3.64 -27.85
C ASN A 255 10.98 2.96 -26.55
N PRO A 256 9.76 2.36 -26.51
CA PRO A 256 9.30 1.66 -25.30
C PRO A 256 10.16 0.43 -25.02
N GLN A 257 10.60 0.28 -23.77
CA GLN A 257 11.39 -0.87 -23.32
C GLN A 257 10.79 -1.47 -22.07
N CYS A 258 10.95 -2.78 -21.90
CA CYS A 258 10.56 -3.53 -20.72
C CYS A 258 11.79 -4.22 -20.13
N LEU A 259 12.11 -3.91 -18.89
CA LEU A 259 13.21 -4.49 -18.13
C LEU A 259 12.64 -5.52 -17.18
N LYS A 260 12.71 -6.78 -17.59
CA LYS A 260 12.12 -7.88 -16.84
C LYS A 260 12.90 -9.15 -17.12
N GLU A 261 13.35 -9.81 -16.08
CA GLU A 261 13.87 -11.18 -16.16
C GLU A 261 12.98 -12.13 -15.37
N GLY A 262 12.29 -13.02 -16.06
CA GLY A 262 11.43 -14.04 -15.44
C GLY A 262 10.07 -13.52 -14.98
N VAL A 263 9.44 -14.26 -14.07
CA VAL A 263 8.17 -13.92 -13.43
C VAL A 263 8.51 -13.48 -12.00
N ASP A 264 8.51 -12.17 -11.75
CA ASP A 264 8.85 -11.62 -10.46
C ASP A 264 8.28 -10.20 -10.29
N TRP A 265 8.47 -9.63 -9.09
CA TRP A 265 8.01 -8.30 -8.74
C TRP A 265 9.15 -7.30 -8.89
N TYR A 266 9.05 -6.42 -9.89
CA TYR A 266 9.98 -5.32 -10.12
C TYR A 266 9.28 -4.00 -9.86
N LEU A 267 9.75 -3.21 -8.90
CA LEU A 267 9.11 -1.99 -8.43
C LEU A 267 10.13 -0.98 -7.87
N ASP A 268 9.66 0.10 -7.26
CA ASP A 268 10.46 1.13 -6.58
C ASP A 268 11.60 1.65 -7.42
N LEU A 269 11.29 2.20 -8.57
CA LEU A 269 12.34 2.66 -9.49
C LEU A 269 12.74 4.12 -9.25
N HIS A 270 13.95 4.46 -9.69
CA HIS A 270 14.44 5.81 -9.85
C HIS A 270 15.27 5.94 -11.13
N VAL A 271 15.12 7.03 -11.87
CA VAL A 271 15.88 7.31 -13.10
C VAL A 271 16.63 8.62 -12.93
N ALA A 272 17.90 8.64 -13.34
CA ALA A 272 18.71 9.84 -13.42
C ALA A 272 19.59 9.82 -14.67
N SER A 273 20.13 10.99 -15.01
CA SER A 273 21.04 11.19 -16.13
C SER A 273 22.01 12.32 -15.84
N ASN A 274 23.10 12.37 -16.59
CA ASN A 274 24.05 13.50 -16.58
C ASN A 274 24.09 14.23 -17.93
N SER A 275 24.87 15.29 -18.00
CA SER A 275 25.06 16.11 -19.19
C SER A 275 25.74 15.36 -20.34
N SER A 276 26.54 14.31 -20.05
CA SER A 276 27.18 13.45 -21.05
C SER A 276 26.20 12.52 -21.77
N GLY A 277 24.95 12.43 -21.28
CA GLY A 277 23.89 11.58 -21.84
C GLY A 277 23.90 10.14 -21.31
N LEU A 278 24.69 9.84 -20.26
CA LEU A 278 24.54 8.59 -19.52
C LEU A 278 23.24 8.63 -18.73
N GLN A 279 22.44 7.59 -18.86
CA GLN A 279 21.22 7.37 -18.12
C GLN A 279 21.39 6.14 -17.22
N ALA A 280 20.95 6.24 -15.99
CA ALA A 280 20.91 5.13 -15.05
C ALA A 280 19.50 4.95 -14.49
N MET A 281 19.12 3.71 -14.25
CA MET A 281 17.86 3.33 -13.62
C MET A 281 18.15 2.37 -12.50
N ALA A 282 17.70 2.70 -11.29
CA ALA A 282 17.67 1.80 -10.15
C ALA A 282 16.25 1.31 -9.92
N TYR A 283 16.09 0.05 -9.54
CA TYR A 283 14.80 -0.54 -9.18
C TYR A 283 14.99 -1.73 -8.24
N THR A 284 13.93 -2.17 -7.60
CA THR A 284 13.99 -3.32 -6.70
C THR A 284 13.33 -4.55 -7.31
N ARG A 285 13.83 -5.72 -6.92
CA ARG A 285 13.20 -7.01 -7.19
C ARG A 285 12.70 -7.60 -5.89
N SER A 286 11.39 -7.89 -5.83
CA SER A 286 10.72 -8.54 -4.67
C SER A 286 10.97 -7.83 -3.33
N LYS A 287 11.21 -6.51 -3.34
CA LYS A 287 11.61 -5.71 -2.17
C LYS A 287 12.93 -6.15 -1.49
N TYR A 288 13.79 -6.92 -2.16
CA TYR A 288 15.05 -7.41 -1.60
C TYR A 288 16.26 -6.93 -2.38
N ASP A 289 16.30 -7.21 -3.67
CA ASP A 289 17.45 -6.91 -4.51
C ASP A 289 17.34 -5.52 -5.10
N VAL A 290 18.29 -4.64 -4.82
CA VAL A 290 18.43 -3.33 -5.47
C VAL A 290 19.32 -3.49 -6.69
N LEU A 291 18.75 -3.20 -7.86
CA LEU A 291 19.36 -3.41 -9.16
C LEU A 291 19.62 -2.08 -9.87
N VAL A 292 20.69 -2.00 -10.64
CA VAL A 292 21.00 -0.83 -11.49
C VAL A 292 21.31 -1.28 -12.90
N CYS A 293 20.74 -0.58 -13.89
CA CYS A 293 21.10 -0.69 -15.30
C CYS A 293 21.38 0.70 -15.88
N THR A 294 22.14 0.73 -16.99
CA THR A 294 22.56 1.97 -17.64
C THR A 294 22.34 1.90 -19.14
N ARG A 295 22.23 3.06 -19.80
CA ARG A 295 22.26 3.20 -21.27
C ARG A 295 22.73 4.58 -21.67
N ARG A 296 23.05 4.76 -22.96
CA ARG A 296 23.27 6.06 -23.59
C ARG A 296 22.28 6.30 -24.71
N GLY A 297 21.80 7.52 -24.79
CA GLY A 297 20.83 7.90 -25.82
C GLY A 297 19.57 7.05 -25.77
N SER A 298 19.22 6.41 -26.91
CA SER A 298 18.06 5.54 -27.06
C SER A 298 18.43 4.06 -27.22
N GLU A 299 19.64 3.67 -26.80
CA GLU A 299 20.06 2.28 -26.81
C GLU A 299 19.24 1.43 -25.82
N PRO A 300 19.24 0.11 -25.97
CA PRO A 300 18.69 -0.78 -24.96
C PRO A 300 19.41 -0.60 -23.63
N TRP A 301 18.67 -0.75 -22.51
CA TRP A 301 19.27 -0.79 -21.18
C TRP A 301 20.25 -1.97 -21.08
N SER A 302 21.36 -1.76 -20.38
CA SER A 302 22.29 -2.84 -20.02
C SER A 302 21.56 -3.90 -19.20
N ARG A 303 22.16 -5.09 -19.08
CA ARG A 303 21.76 -6.01 -18.03
C ARG A 303 21.97 -5.37 -16.67
N PRO A 304 21.07 -5.65 -15.69
CA PRO A 304 21.20 -5.07 -14.37
C PRO A 304 22.37 -5.67 -13.60
N VAL A 305 22.94 -4.89 -12.71
CA VAL A 305 23.90 -5.33 -11.69
C VAL A 305 23.27 -5.21 -10.30
N LEU A 306 23.63 -6.12 -9.39
CA LEU A 306 23.13 -6.13 -8.02
C LEU A 306 23.93 -5.13 -7.16
N MET A 307 23.24 -4.21 -6.50
CA MET A 307 23.81 -3.20 -5.62
C MET A 307 23.65 -3.55 -4.13
N SER A 308 22.56 -4.23 -3.78
CA SER A 308 22.31 -4.69 -2.40
C SER A 308 23.11 -5.94 -2.06
N TYR A 309 23.00 -6.39 -0.81
CA TYR A 309 23.81 -7.53 -0.33
C TYR A 309 23.42 -8.90 -0.92
N GLY A 310 22.23 -9.02 -1.50
CA GLY A 310 21.74 -10.30 -2.06
C GLY A 310 21.56 -11.40 -1.03
N ASP A 311 21.37 -11.05 0.23
CA ASP A 311 21.34 -11.96 1.38
C ASP A 311 19.93 -12.07 2.02
N GLY A 312 18.92 -11.53 1.35
CA GLY A 312 17.52 -11.58 1.77
C GLY A 312 17.08 -10.46 2.73
N HIS A 313 17.89 -9.41 2.91
CA HIS A 313 17.42 -8.19 3.54
C HIS A 313 16.56 -7.37 2.56
N CYS A 314 15.52 -6.71 3.07
CA CYS A 314 14.74 -5.77 2.26
C CYS A 314 15.63 -4.62 1.77
N GLY A 315 15.52 -4.30 0.47
CA GLY A 315 16.10 -3.13 -0.14
C GLY A 315 15.01 -2.43 -0.96
N VAL A 316 14.60 -1.24 -0.53
CA VAL A 316 13.49 -0.48 -1.14
C VAL A 316 13.86 0.99 -1.30
N HIS A 317 13.04 1.74 -2.01
CA HIS A 317 13.15 3.18 -2.23
C HIS A 317 14.53 3.65 -2.74
N PRO A 318 15.10 3.03 -3.80
CA PRO A 318 16.37 3.46 -4.34
C PRO A 318 16.30 4.90 -4.85
N LYS A 319 17.34 5.67 -4.59
CA LYS A 319 17.55 7.01 -5.15
C LYS A 319 18.94 7.06 -5.73
N LEU A 320 19.05 7.44 -6.98
CA LEU A 320 20.32 7.53 -7.67
C LEU A 320 20.56 8.91 -8.27
N LEU A 321 21.82 9.20 -8.48
CA LEU A 321 22.34 10.35 -9.19
C LEU A 321 23.50 9.88 -10.06
N VAL A 322 23.67 10.46 -11.23
CA VAL A 322 24.83 10.23 -12.12
C VAL A 322 25.60 11.54 -12.16
N ASP A 323 26.88 11.51 -11.75
CA ASP A 323 27.74 12.69 -11.80
C ASP A 323 28.33 12.93 -13.20
N GLU A 324 29.07 14.01 -13.37
CA GLU A 324 29.68 14.40 -14.65
C GLU A 324 30.85 13.48 -15.09
N ASP A 325 31.37 12.67 -14.16
CA ASP A 325 32.41 11.66 -14.42
C ASP A 325 31.79 10.27 -14.70
N ASP A 326 30.48 10.20 -14.93
CA ASP A 326 29.69 8.97 -15.12
C ASP A 326 29.68 8.03 -13.91
N THR A 327 30.02 8.52 -12.72
CA THR A 327 29.89 7.75 -11.48
C THR A 327 28.43 7.72 -11.04
N ILE A 328 27.94 6.54 -10.70
CA ILE A 328 26.60 6.34 -10.17
C ILE A 328 26.67 6.39 -8.65
N HIS A 329 25.95 7.34 -8.07
CA HIS A 329 25.72 7.42 -6.63
C HIS A 329 24.32 6.89 -6.32
N LEU A 330 24.22 5.99 -5.36
CA LEU A 330 22.98 5.31 -5.03
C LEU A 330 22.75 5.27 -3.53
N MET A 331 21.55 5.58 -3.12
CA MET A 331 21.03 5.32 -1.77
C MET A 331 19.82 4.43 -1.84
N TRP A 332 19.60 3.65 -0.78
CA TRP A 332 18.37 2.89 -0.60
C TRP A 332 18.06 2.68 0.87
N GLN A 333 16.82 2.40 1.15
CA GLN A 333 16.36 1.95 2.45
C GLN A 333 16.64 0.45 2.57
N PHE A 334 17.23 0.06 3.68
CA PHE A 334 17.63 -1.30 3.98
C PHE A 334 17.01 -1.70 5.32
N GLY A 335 16.18 -2.71 5.32
CA GLY A 335 15.43 -3.10 6.51
C GLY A 335 15.45 -4.58 6.78
N PHE A 336 14.39 -5.04 7.32
CA PHE A 336 14.07 -6.38 7.79
C PHE A 336 14.69 -7.51 6.95
N LYS A 337 15.28 -8.49 7.66
CA LYS A 337 15.70 -9.77 7.09
C LYS A 337 14.77 -10.87 7.57
N ASN A 338 14.35 -11.74 6.66
CA ASN A 338 13.61 -12.95 6.98
C ASN A 338 14.23 -13.70 8.17
N GLY A 339 13.53 -13.72 9.32
CA GLY A 339 13.97 -14.38 10.55
C GLY A 339 14.72 -13.52 11.56
N HIS A 340 14.89 -12.22 11.32
CA HIS A 340 15.42 -11.25 12.29
C HIS A 340 14.40 -10.15 12.58
N MET A 341 14.27 -9.79 13.85
CA MET A 341 13.20 -8.95 14.40
C MET A 341 13.61 -7.48 14.56
N GLU A 342 14.48 -6.99 13.71
CA GLU A 342 14.85 -5.58 13.74
C GLU A 342 13.81 -4.78 12.97
N ARG A 343 13.04 -3.95 13.68
CA ARG A 343 11.91 -3.17 13.16
C ARG A 343 12.32 -1.88 12.49
N ASN A 344 13.56 -1.44 12.69
CA ASN A 344 14.06 -0.21 12.12
C ASN A 344 14.71 -0.48 10.78
N ALA A 345 14.42 0.37 9.81
CA ALA A 345 15.17 0.45 8.57
C ALA A 345 16.39 1.35 8.72
N GLN A 346 17.39 1.11 7.87
CA GLN A 346 18.62 1.90 7.74
C GLN A 346 18.69 2.50 6.35
N VAL A 347 19.45 3.55 6.21
CA VAL A 347 19.84 4.11 4.91
C VAL A 347 21.25 3.66 4.56
N ILE A 348 21.40 3.13 3.36
CA ILE A 348 22.67 2.70 2.76
C ILE A 348 23.03 3.65 1.63
N TYR A 349 24.32 3.97 1.52
CA TYR A 349 24.89 4.70 0.41
C TYR A 349 25.98 3.87 -0.27
N ASN A 350 26.02 3.93 -1.60
CA ASN A 350 27.08 3.35 -2.41
C ASN A 350 27.36 4.25 -3.62
N HIS A 351 28.52 4.11 -4.23
CA HIS A 351 28.84 4.69 -5.52
C HIS A 351 29.68 3.71 -6.35
N LEU A 352 29.49 3.75 -7.66
CA LEU A 352 30.25 2.97 -8.63
C LEU A 352 30.76 3.88 -9.74
N THR A 353 32.09 3.91 -9.88
CA THR A 353 32.75 4.48 -11.06
C THR A 353 32.46 3.63 -12.31
N PRO A 354 32.59 4.17 -13.54
CA PRO A 354 32.45 3.37 -14.76
C PRO A 354 33.33 2.10 -14.79
N ALA A 355 34.54 2.20 -14.24
CA ALA A 355 35.47 1.07 -14.18
C ALA A 355 35.00 -0.03 -13.20
N GLU A 356 34.44 0.35 -12.06
CA GLU A 356 33.88 -0.59 -11.09
C GLU A 356 32.58 -1.21 -11.60
N LEU A 357 31.73 -0.41 -12.23
CA LEU A 357 30.49 -0.89 -12.84
C LEU A 357 30.78 -1.96 -13.91
N ALA A 358 31.78 -1.73 -14.78
CA ALA A 358 32.17 -2.67 -15.83
C ALA A 358 32.74 -4.01 -15.31
N GLN A 359 33.15 -4.06 -14.05
CA GLN A 359 33.66 -5.27 -13.39
C GLN A 359 32.56 -6.06 -12.68
N GLN A 360 31.38 -5.46 -12.48
CA GLN A 360 30.28 -6.17 -11.82
C GLN A 360 29.70 -7.25 -12.75
N PRO A 361 29.40 -8.43 -12.21
CA PRO A 361 28.71 -9.46 -12.98
C PRO A 361 27.27 -9.04 -13.28
N ASP A 362 26.78 -9.46 -14.44
CA ASP A 362 25.35 -9.37 -14.74
C ASP A 362 24.54 -10.07 -13.65
N TYR A 363 23.46 -9.42 -13.19
CA TYR A 363 22.53 -10.04 -12.26
C TYR A 363 21.74 -11.14 -12.96
N VAL A 364 21.66 -12.28 -12.31
CA VAL A 364 20.81 -13.40 -12.74
C VAL A 364 19.78 -13.62 -11.64
N ALA A 365 18.51 -13.37 -11.98
CA ALA A 365 17.42 -13.59 -11.04
C ALA A 365 17.38 -15.06 -10.58
N PRO A 366 17.32 -15.34 -9.27
CA PRO A 366 17.08 -16.69 -8.80
C PRO A 366 15.71 -17.20 -9.30
N PRO A 367 15.50 -18.53 -9.41
CA PRO A 367 14.20 -19.06 -9.78
C PRO A 367 13.11 -18.49 -8.86
N SER A 368 12.05 -17.94 -9.48
CA SER A 368 10.91 -17.42 -8.73
C SER A 368 10.06 -18.57 -8.21
N ASP A 369 9.70 -18.54 -6.93
CA ASP A 369 8.71 -19.45 -6.33
C ASP A 369 7.27 -19.09 -6.74
N PHE A 370 7.07 -17.96 -7.42
CA PHE A 370 5.77 -17.47 -7.88
C PHE A 370 5.36 -18.08 -9.21
N THR A 371 5.04 -19.36 -9.22
CA THR A 371 4.50 -20.08 -10.38
C THR A 371 2.97 -20.21 -10.35
N GLN A 372 2.26 -19.30 -9.70
CA GLN A 372 0.81 -19.37 -9.69
C GLN A 372 0.27 -18.96 -11.07
N PRO A 373 -0.48 -19.83 -11.76
CA PRO A 373 -1.11 -19.44 -13.01
C PRO A 373 -2.14 -18.34 -12.71
N ILE A 374 -2.10 -17.28 -13.51
CA ILE A 374 -3.15 -16.27 -13.53
C ILE A 374 -4.46 -16.97 -13.85
N PRO A 375 -5.49 -16.91 -12.99
CA PRO A 375 -6.78 -17.50 -13.30
C PRO A 375 -7.35 -16.87 -14.57
N ALA A 376 -7.76 -17.70 -15.52
CA ALA A 376 -8.30 -17.22 -16.81
C ALA A 376 -9.57 -16.36 -16.68
N ASN A 377 -10.13 -16.23 -15.50
CA ASN A 377 -11.38 -15.53 -15.18
C ASN A 377 -11.22 -14.52 -14.04
N ALA A 378 -10.00 -14.02 -13.80
CA ALA A 378 -9.70 -13.11 -12.70
C ALA A 378 -10.58 -11.85 -12.65
N ASP A 379 -10.99 -11.33 -13.80
CA ASP A 379 -11.86 -10.16 -13.91
C ASP A 379 -13.37 -10.50 -13.99
N LYS A 380 -13.74 -11.78 -13.94
CA LYS A 380 -15.15 -12.16 -13.97
C LYS A 380 -15.70 -12.19 -12.56
N ARG A 381 -16.52 -11.23 -12.22
CA ARG A 381 -17.50 -11.40 -11.17
C ARG A 381 -18.45 -12.52 -11.58
N LEU A 382 -18.13 -13.66 -11.09
CA LEU A 382 -19.09 -14.73 -10.98
C LEU A 382 -20.03 -14.27 -9.87
N ASP A 383 -21.36 -14.29 -10.09
CA ASP A 383 -22.30 -14.43 -8.99
C ASP A 383 -22.94 -13.15 -8.43
N GLU A 384 -23.09 -12.10 -9.25
CA GLU A 384 -24.01 -11.02 -8.90
C GLU A 384 -25.46 -11.45 -9.22
N HIS A 385 -26.29 -11.51 -8.19
CA HIS A 385 -27.72 -11.64 -8.41
C HIS A 385 -28.31 -10.31 -8.92
N PRO A 386 -29.30 -10.32 -9.83
CA PRO A 386 -30.02 -9.11 -10.23
C PRO A 386 -30.60 -8.38 -9.00
N ALA A 387 -30.57 -7.05 -9.02
CA ALA A 387 -30.99 -6.23 -7.87
C ALA A 387 -32.45 -6.49 -7.41
N ASP A 388 -33.35 -6.79 -8.35
CA ASP A 388 -34.76 -7.16 -8.05
C ASP A 388 -34.83 -8.53 -7.36
N VAL A 389 -33.99 -9.48 -7.72
CA VAL A 389 -33.87 -10.79 -7.06
C VAL A 389 -33.37 -10.63 -5.63
N VAL A 390 -32.30 -9.83 -5.44
CA VAL A 390 -31.78 -9.50 -4.10
C VAL A 390 -32.88 -8.85 -3.25
N ARG A 391 -33.60 -7.85 -3.80
CA ARG A 391 -34.67 -7.16 -3.07
C ARG A 391 -35.76 -8.11 -2.66
N ALA A 392 -36.25 -8.93 -3.58
CA ALA A 392 -37.27 -9.92 -3.29
C ALA A 392 -36.85 -10.94 -2.22
N TRP A 393 -35.57 -11.35 -2.26
CA TRP A 393 -35.03 -12.26 -1.25
C TRP A 393 -34.95 -11.60 0.14
N LEU A 394 -34.47 -10.31 0.21
CA LEU A 394 -34.46 -9.54 1.45
C LEU A 394 -35.85 -9.37 2.06
N ASP A 395 -36.86 -9.01 1.26
CA ASP A 395 -38.23 -8.83 1.70
C ASP A 395 -38.81 -10.14 2.24
N LYS A 396 -38.61 -11.25 1.53
CA LYS A 396 -39.01 -12.60 1.94
C LYS A 396 -38.41 -12.99 3.29
N ASN A 397 -37.15 -12.63 3.52
CA ASN A 397 -36.41 -13.00 4.71
C ASN A 397 -36.50 -11.98 5.86
N GLY A 398 -37.39 -10.96 5.74
CA GLY A 398 -37.63 -9.98 6.80
C GLY A 398 -36.55 -8.92 6.95
N TYR A 399 -35.70 -8.73 5.94
CA TYR A 399 -34.70 -7.67 5.85
C TYR A 399 -35.19 -6.49 4.96
N GLY A 400 -36.52 -6.28 4.84
CA GLY A 400 -37.11 -5.32 3.90
C GLY A 400 -36.63 -3.87 4.01
N ASN A 401 -36.13 -3.47 5.16
CA ASN A 401 -35.56 -2.14 5.43
C ASN A 401 -34.02 -2.10 5.37
N LEU A 402 -33.38 -3.23 5.03
CA LEU A 402 -31.93 -3.35 4.88
C LEU A 402 -31.54 -3.66 3.43
N SER A 403 -30.30 -3.41 3.12
CA SER A 403 -29.61 -3.87 1.92
C SER A 403 -28.43 -4.75 2.33
N VAL A 404 -28.03 -5.66 1.46
CA VAL A 404 -26.79 -6.43 1.64
C VAL A 404 -25.73 -5.87 0.74
N TYR A 405 -24.55 -5.61 1.31
CA TYR A 405 -23.37 -5.13 0.61
C TYR A 405 -22.21 -6.06 0.86
N PHE A 406 -21.28 -6.09 -0.09
CA PHE A 406 -20.13 -6.97 -0.06
C PHE A 406 -18.84 -6.19 -0.08
N GLY A 407 -17.90 -6.54 0.81
CA GLY A 407 -16.60 -5.89 0.92
C GLY A 407 -15.49 -6.83 1.26
N ASP A 408 -14.27 -6.34 1.05
CA ASP A 408 -13.05 -6.95 1.55
C ASP A 408 -12.37 -5.95 2.49
N ILE A 409 -12.16 -6.37 3.72
CA ILE A 409 -11.67 -5.49 4.78
C ILE A 409 -10.28 -5.91 5.28
N HIS A 410 -9.57 -6.75 4.52
CA HIS A 410 -8.25 -7.22 4.89
C HIS A 410 -7.31 -7.23 3.67
N GLY A 411 -6.34 -6.35 3.65
CA GLY A 411 -5.31 -6.27 2.62
C GLY A 411 -4.29 -5.17 2.89
N GLN A 412 -3.09 -5.31 2.32
CA GLN A 412 -1.91 -4.48 2.53
C GLN A 412 -1.52 -3.73 1.27
N SER A 413 -0.89 -2.57 1.43
CA SER A 413 -0.30 -1.75 0.36
C SER A 413 1.23 -1.75 0.42
N GLY A 414 1.85 -0.89 -0.38
CA GLY A 414 3.29 -0.64 -0.36
C GLY A 414 3.81 0.01 0.92
N LEU A 415 2.94 0.51 1.79
CA LEU A 415 3.33 1.06 3.10
C LEU A 415 3.84 -0.03 4.06
N SER A 416 3.39 -1.27 3.89
CA SER A 416 3.91 -2.42 4.65
C SER A 416 4.52 -3.46 3.69
N ASP A 417 4.19 -4.72 3.81
CA ASP A 417 4.73 -5.79 2.97
C ASP A 417 3.91 -6.04 1.69
N GLY A 418 2.82 -5.31 1.50
CA GLY A 418 2.03 -5.32 0.26
C GLY A 418 2.70 -4.54 -0.87
N MET A 419 1.97 -4.40 -1.99
CA MET A 419 2.39 -3.74 -3.22
C MET A 419 1.38 -2.68 -3.64
N GLY A 420 1.85 -1.68 -4.38
CA GLY A 420 1.02 -0.59 -4.91
C GLY A 420 0.78 0.52 -3.91
N GLU A 421 0.28 1.62 -4.41
CA GLU A 421 0.06 2.83 -3.65
C GLU A 421 -1.31 2.83 -2.96
N VAL A 422 -1.45 3.57 -1.87
CA VAL A 422 -2.67 3.64 -1.06
C VAL A 422 -3.89 4.06 -1.89
N ASP A 423 -3.76 5.08 -2.76
CA ASP A 423 -4.83 5.53 -3.64
C ASP A 423 -5.26 4.42 -4.62
N GLN A 424 -4.31 3.66 -5.15
CA GLN A 424 -4.57 2.56 -6.09
C GLN A 424 -5.35 1.42 -5.44
N TYR A 425 -5.13 1.17 -4.15
CA TYR A 425 -5.88 0.17 -3.40
C TYR A 425 -7.39 0.46 -3.43
N TYR A 426 -7.79 1.70 -3.13
CA TYR A 426 -9.20 2.08 -3.11
C TYR A 426 -9.83 2.11 -4.50
N HIS A 427 -9.10 2.55 -5.52
CA HIS A 427 -9.57 2.49 -6.91
C HIS A 427 -9.80 1.04 -7.37
N ARG A 428 -8.89 0.12 -7.05
CA ARG A 428 -9.11 -1.30 -7.37
C ARG A 428 -10.30 -1.89 -6.63
N ALA A 429 -10.49 -1.56 -5.37
CA ALA A 429 -11.65 -1.99 -4.60
C ALA A 429 -12.96 -1.58 -5.29
N ARG A 430 -13.08 -0.30 -5.66
CA ARG A 430 -14.27 0.25 -6.29
C ARG A 430 -14.46 -0.22 -7.74
N ASP A 431 -13.43 -0.04 -8.57
CA ASP A 431 -13.58 -0.08 -10.02
C ASP A 431 -13.25 -1.45 -10.65
N LYS A 432 -12.33 -2.20 -10.04
CA LYS A 432 -11.98 -3.58 -10.49
C LYS A 432 -12.78 -4.63 -9.72
N ALA A 433 -12.60 -4.68 -8.41
CA ALA A 433 -13.30 -5.64 -7.57
C ALA A 433 -14.77 -5.26 -7.34
N ARG A 434 -15.17 -4.00 -7.63
CA ARG A 434 -16.51 -3.44 -7.43
C ARG A 434 -17.05 -3.77 -6.04
N LEU A 435 -16.23 -3.65 -5.03
CA LEU A 435 -16.62 -3.79 -3.66
C LEU A 435 -17.52 -2.59 -3.27
N ASP A 436 -18.47 -2.86 -2.40
CA ASP A 436 -19.29 -1.81 -1.83
C ASP A 436 -18.58 -1.13 -0.66
N PHE A 437 -17.74 -1.89 0.07
CA PHE A 437 -16.92 -1.36 1.15
C PHE A 437 -15.58 -2.07 1.23
N THR A 438 -14.59 -1.37 1.83
CA THR A 438 -13.23 -1.92 1.96
C THR A 438 -12.51 -1.31 3.15
N ALA A 439 -11.41 -1.95 3.57
CA ALA A 439 -10.44 -1.39 4.49
C ALA A 439 -9.04 -1.79 4.06
N LEU A 440 -8.11 -0.85 4.13
CA LEU A 440 -6.69 -1.09 4.00
C LEU A 440 -6.12 -1.34 5.40
N THR A 441 -5.47 -2.48 5.59
CA THR A 441 -4.95 -2.95 6.88
C THR A 441 -3.45 -3.16 6.83
N ASP A 442 -2.68 -2.13 6.45
CA ASP A 442 -1.23 -2.19 6.51
C ASP A 442 -0.77 -2.50 7.93
N HIS A 443 0.32 -3.25 8.04
CA HIS A 443 0.90 -3.62 9.33
C HIS A 443 1.43 -2.41 10.08
N ASP A 444 1.28 -2.39 11.39
CA ASP A 444 1.77 -1.32 12.27
C ASP A 444 3.30 -1.30 12.39
N CYS A 445 3.95 -2.45 12.27
CA CYS A 445 5.39 -2.59 12.38
C CYS A 445 5.94 -3.86 11.70
N TYR A 446 5.55 -4.10 10.47
CA TYR A 446 6.05 -5.18 9.63
C TYR A 446 6.02 -4.75 8.14
N PRO A 447 7.13 -4.89 7.35
CA PRO A 447 8.47 -5.38 7.75
C PRO A 447 9.26 -4.41 8.64
N ASP A 448 8.91 -3.12 8.64
CA ASP A 448 9.43 -2.08 9.52
C ASP A 448 8.29 -1.25 10.12
N TRP A 449 8.60 -0.15 10.78
CA TRP A 449 7.57 0.70 11.39
C TRP A 449 6.72 1.43 10.34
N THR A 450 5.41 1.30 10.43
CA THR A 450 4.52 2.31 9.84
C THR A 450 4.63 3.59 10.64
N THR A 451 5.18 4.63 10.03
CA THR A 451 5.49 5.89 10.71
C THR A 451 4.24 6.72 10.97
N GLN A 452 4.37 7.85 11.66
CA GLN A 452 3.20 8.69 11.93
C GLN A 452 2.68 9.38 10.67
N SER A 453 3.59 9.85 9.81
CA SER A 453 3.22 10.47 8.54
C SER A 453 2.59 9.48 7.55
N GLU A 454 3.04 8.22 7.52
CA GLU A 454 2.41 7.16 6.73
C GLU A 454 0.99 6.84 7.23
N TRP A 455 0.79 6.81 8.56
CA TRP A 455 -0.55 6.69 9.13
C TRP A 455 -1.46 7.85 8.71
N GLU A 456 -0.96 9.08 8.74
CA GLU A 456 -1.71 10.25 8.29
C GLU A 456 -2.00 10.23 6.78
N LEU A 457 -1.08 9.71 5.97
CA LEU A 457 -1.30 9.46 4.54
C LEU A 457 -2.45 8.46 4.33
N LEU A 458 -2.43 7.32 5.03
CA LEU A 458 -3.47 6.29 4.97
C LEU A 458 -4.82 6.87 5.41
N ARG A 459 -4.86 7.57 6.56
CA ARG A 459 -6.06 8.21 7.10
C ARG A 459 -6.65 9.24 6.13
N THR A 460 -5.80 10.06 5.53
CA THR A 460 -6.21 11.06 4.55
C THR A 460 -6.81 10.41 3.31
N ASN A 461 -6.17 9.41 2.74
CA ASN A 461 -6.69 8.69 1.56
C ASN A 461 -7.99 7.95 1.89
N CYS A 462 -8.08 7.26 3.03
CA CYS A 462 -9.32 6.63 3.48
C CYS A 462 -10.50 7.63 3.56
N ARG A 463 -10.25 8.84 4.06
CA ARG A 463 -11.26 9.91 4.13
C ARG A 463 -11.66 10.42 2.74
N LEU A 464 -10.69 10.67 1.86
CA LEU A 464 -10.93 11.19 0.51
C LEU A 464 -11.67 10.18 -0.37
N MET A 465 -11.36 8.89 -0.24
CA MET A 465 -11.96 7.81 -1.02
C MET A 465 -13.33 7.36 -0.48
N ASN A 466 -13.64 7.66 0.79
CA ASN A 466 -14.92 7.31 1.37
C ASN A 466 -16.06 8.14 0.75
N LYS A 467 -17.02 7.48 0.10
CA LYS A 467 -18.15 8.14 -0.55
C LYS A 467 -19.45 7.35 -0.31
N ASP A 468 -20.34 7.95 0.47
CA ASP A 468 -21.65 7.36 0.79
C ASP A 468 -22.37 6.91 -0.48
N GLY A 469 -22.87 5.69 -0.49
CA GLY A 469 -23.59 5.09 -1.61
C GLY A 469 -22.72 4.59 -2.78
N GLU A 470 -21.38 4.80 -2.76
CA GLU A 470 -20.47 4.31 -3.81
C GLU A 470 -19.40 3.35 -3.24
N LEU A 471 -18.63 3.81 -2.25
CA LEU A 471 -17.63 3.01 -1.56
C LEU A 471 -17.52 3.46 -0.12
N ALA A 472 -17.80 2.58 0.83
CA ALA A 472 -17.56 2.84 2.24
C ALA A 472 -16.15 2.37 2.63
N CYS A 473 -15.27 3.30 3.01
CA CYS A 473 -13.90 3.01 3.41
C CYS A 473 -13.77 3.02 4.93
N LEU A 474 -13.46 1.89 5.54
CA LEU A 474 -13.15 1.80 6.96
C LEU A 474 -11.70 2.19 7.21
N LEU A 475 -11.44 3.08 8.16
CA LEU A 475 -10.09 3.36 8.63
C LEU A 475 -9.60 2.18 9.46
N ALA A 476 -8.46 1.62 9.09
CA ALA A 476 -7.97 0.39 9.71
C ALA A 476 -6.44 0.27 9.65
N TYR A 477 -5.89 -0.67 10.41
CA TYR A 477 -4.53 -1.16 10.31
C TYR A 477 -4.44 -2.57 10.92
N GLU A 478 -3.39 -3.30 10.61
CA GLU A 478 -3.12 -4.59 11.22
C GLU A 478 -2.07 -4.46 12.33
N TRP A 479 -2.50 -4.66 13.58
CA TRP A 479 -1.64 -4.75 14.73
C TRP A 479 -0.90 -6.09 14.72
N THR A 480 0.41 -6.05 14.54
CA THR A 480 1.27 -7.20 14.22
C THR A 480 2.40 -7.33 15.25
N PRO A 481 2.17 -8.04 16.36
CA PRO A 481 3.20 -8.23 17.37
C PRO A 481 4.28 -9.20 16.85
N ASN A 482 5.47 -8.67 16.61
CA ASN A 482 6.60 -9.41 16.02
C ASN A 482 7.52 -10.08 17.06
N GLU A 483 7.08 -10.24 18.28
CA GLU A 483 7.94 -10.88 19.30
C GLU A 483 7.67 -12.37 19.37
N TYR A 484 8.64 -13.19 18.93
CA TYR A 484 8.64 -14.65 19.15
C TYR A 484 8.38 -15.07 20.60
N LYS A 485 8.39 -14.14 21.50
CA LYS A 485 8.22 -14.37 22.92
C LYS A 485 6.74 -14.48 23.34
N TYR A 486 5.82 -13.93 22.54
CA TYR A 486 4.41 -13.81 22.90
C TYR A 486 3.53 -14.03 21.67
N ASP A 487 2.95 -15.21 21.55
CA ASP A 487 1.99 -15.57 20.50
C ASP A 487 0.63 -14.89 20.74
N TYR A 488 0.59 -13.57 20.60
CA TYR A 488 -0.68 -12.82 20.76
C TYR A 488 -1.58 -12.90 19.53
N GLY A 489 -0.98 -13.19 18.38
CA GLY A 489 -1.62 -13.19 17.07
C GLY A 489 -1.93 -11.80 16.54
N HIS A 490 -2.06 -11.70 15.23
CA HIS A 490 -2.41 -10.46 14.53
C HIS A 490 -3.83 -10.01 14.85
N LYS A 491 -4.08 -8.70 14.74
CA LYS A 491 -5.38 -8.09 14.99
C LYS A 491 -5.62 -6.93 14.02
N ASN A 492 -6.63 -7.06 13.17
CA ASN A 492 -7.09 -5.92 12.38
C ASN A 492 -7.93 -5.00 13.24
N VAL A 493 -7.52 -3.73 13.33
CA VAL A 493 -8.21 -2.68 14.08
C VAL A 493 -9.02 -1.85 13.09
N TYR A 494 -10.33 -1.69 13.35
CA TYR A 494 -11.26 -0.94 12.48
C TYR A 494 -11.94 0.16 13.27
N TYR A 495 -11.77 1.39 12.85
CA TYR A 495 -12.40 2.56 13.47
C TYR A 495 -13.78 2.81 12.87
N ARG A 496 -14.75 3.23 13.73
CA ARG A 496 -16.08 3.59 13.27
C ARG A 496 -16.11 4.88 12.44
N GLY A 497 -15.24 5.82 12.77
CA GLY A 497 -15.04 7.09 12.07
C GLY A 497 -13.72 7.14 11.31
N ASP A 498 -13.25 8.34 11.05
CA ASP A 498 -11.94 8.65 10.45
C ASP A 498 -10.95 9.28 11.44
N GLU A 499 -11.33 9.34 12.70
CA GLU A 499 -10.51 9.83 13.81
C GLU A 499 -9.99 8.64 14.61
N GLY A 500 -8.94 8.00 14.11
CA GLY A 500 -8.29 6.88 14.79
C GLY A 500 -6.78 7.12 14.88
N GLU A 501 -6.17 6.60 15.95
CA GLU A 501 -4.73 6.62 16.15
C GLU A 501 -4.12 5.25 15.94
N ILE A 502 -2.90 5.20 15.42
CA ILE A 502 -2.17 3.94 15.32
C ILE A 502 -1.48 3.63 16.65
N PHE A 503 -1.84 2.51 17.26
CA PHE A 503 -1.21 1.97 18.47
C PHE A 503 -0.33 0.80 18.07
N ARG A 504 0.96 1.05 17.97
CA ARG A 504 1.91 0.09 17.40
C ARG A 504 2.24 -1.02 18.40
N SER A 505 2.29 -2.25 17.94
CA SER A 505 2.58 -3.43 18.77
C SER A 505 3.97 -3.35 19.43
N GLY A 506 4.92 -2.63 18.83
CA GLY A 506 6.25 -2.37 19.36
C GLY A 506 6.36 -1.21 20.33
N ASP A 507 5.30 -0.44 20.53
CA ASP A 507 5.33 0.69 21.46
C ASP A 507 5.70 0.28 22.89
N LYS A 508 6.49 1.10 23.57
CA LYS A 508 6.90 0.88 24.98
C LYS A 508 7.59 -0.46 25.24
N GLY A 509 8.24 -1.05 24.23
CA GLY A 509 8.90 -2.35 24.35
C GLY A 509 7.98 -3.56 24.19
N GLY A 510 6.79 -3.35 23.64
CA GLY A 510 5.78 -4.34 23.32
C GLY A 510 4.45 -4.11 24.01
N MET A 511 3.36 -4.08 23.24
CA MET A 511 2.00 -4.00 23.77
C MET A 511 1.40 -5.39 23.88
N THR A 512 0.66 -5.62 24.96
CA THR A 512 -0.24 -6.78 25.05
C THR A 512 -1.56 -6.48 24.31
N PRO A 513 -2.35 -7.51 23.94
CA PRO A 513 -3.70 -7.29 23.41
C PRO A 513 -4.58 -6.46 24.36
N THR A 514 -4.43 -6.63 25.67
CA THR A 514 -5.17 -5.82 26.66
C THR A 514 -4.79 -4.34 26.60
N ASP A 515 -3.50 -4.04 26.38
CA ASP A 515 -3.05 -2.64 26.21
C ASP A 515 -3.65 -2.04 24.94
N LEU A 516 -3.65 -2.79 23.83
CA LEU A 516 -4.29 -2.38 22.58
C LEU A 516 -5.79 -2.10 22.79
N TYR A 517 -6.54 -3.04 23.38
CA TYR A 517 -7.98 -2.87 23.61
C TYR A 517 -8.31 -1.65 24.45
N ASN A 518 -7.54 -1.40 25.51
CA ASN A 518 -7.69 -0.20 26.33
C ASN A 518 -7.41 1.10 25.56
N SER A 519 -6.43 1.07 24.67
CA SER A 519 -6.05 2.25 23.86
C SER A 519 -7.11 2.59 22.80
N ILE A 520 -7.68 1.59 22.11
CA ILE A 520 -8.63 1.80 21.00
C ILE A 520 -10.07 2.02 21.48
N ARG A 521 -10.41 1.69 22.74
CA ARG A 521 -11.79 1.71 23.24
C ARG A 521 -12.46 3.09 23.12
N SER A 522 -11.72 4.17 23.40
CA SER A 522 -12.23 5.54 23.30
C SER A 522 -12.59 5.97 21.88
N TYR A 523 -12.01 5.33 20.87
CA TYR A 523 -12.23 5.64 19.47
C TYR A 523 -13.38 4.86 18.83
N LYS A 524 -14.13 4.04 19.58
CA LYS A 524 -15.13 3.11 19.06
C LYS A 524 -14.54 2.24 17.95
N ALA A 525 -13.50 1.49 18.28
CA ALA A 525 -12.83 0.59 17.37
C ALA A 525 -13.21 -0.88 17.64
N LEU A 526 -13.20 -1.66 16.57
CA LEU A 526 -13.23 -3.12 16.60
C LEU A 526 -11.82 -3.67 16.46
N CYS A 527 -11.60 -4.85 17.02
CA CYS A 527 -10.35 -5.60 16.91
C CYS A 527 -10.66 -7.02 16.47
N ILE A 528 -10.39 -7.37 15.22
CA ILE A 528 -10.75 -8.64 14.60
C ILE A 528 -9.50 -9.48 14.36
N PRO A 529 -9.39 -10.70 14.93
CA PRO A 529 -8.31 -11.62 14.57
C PRO A 529 -8.46 -12.10 13.12
N PRO A 530 -7.52 -11.76 12.20
CA PRO A 530 -7.68 -12.14 10.80
C PRO A 530 -7.29 -13.59 10.54
N PRO A 531 -6.07 -14.09 10.87
CA PRO A 531 -5.70 -15.49 10.74
C PRO A 531 -5.67 -16.19 12.11
N PRO A 532 -6.82 -16.46 12.75
CA PRO A 532 -6.83 -16.84 14.16
C PRO A 532 -6.00 -18.09 14.50
N ALA A 533 -5.69 -18.93 13.52
CA ALA A 533 -4.91 -20.16 13.72
C ALA A 533 -3.70 -20.28 12.79
N ALA A 534 -3.30 -19.23 12.07
CA ALA A 534 -2.15 -19.28 11.18
C ALA A 534 -0.84 -19.09 11.92
N ASP A 535 0.16 -19.88 11.53
CA ASP A 535 1.53 -19.76 12.00
C ASP A 535 2.46 -19.79 10.78
N TRP A 536 3.05 -18.66 10.46
CA TRP A 536 4.16 -18.58 9.52
C TRP A 536 5.46 -18.73 10.29
N VAL A 537 6.41 -19.46 9.73
CA VAL A 537 7.69 -19.77 10.39
C VAL A 537 8.41 -18.53 10.96
N MET A 538 8.09 -17.36 10.47
CA MET A 538 8.75 -16.09 10.82
C MET A 538 7.91 -15.20 11.74
N VAL A 539 6.58 -15.30 11.68
CA VAL A 539 5.64 -14.49 12.45
C VAL A 539 4.47 -15.36 12.84
N SER A 540 4.21 -15.51 14.14
CA SER A 540 3.01 -16.20 14.60
C SER A 540 1.83 -15.25 14.57
N ALA A 541 0.87 -15.53 13.71
CA ALA A 541 -0.39 -14.78 13.63
C ALA A 541 -1.52 -15.43 14.43
N ALA A 542 -1.28 -16.62 15.03
CA ALA A 542 -2.28 -17.38 15.77
C ALA A 542 -2.72 -16.64 17.04
N THR A 543 -4.02 -16.54 17.22
CA THR A 543 -4.63 -15.77 18.32
C THR A 543 -4.56 -16.52 19.65
N ASP A 544 -4.02 -15.87 20.67
CA ASP A 544 -4.21 -16.30 22.07
C ASP A 544 -5.60 -15.86 22.56
N TRP A 545 -6.53 -16.80 22.59
CA TRP A 545 -7.91 -16.57 23.06
C TRP A 545 -8.04 -16.24 24.55
N ASN A 546 -6.96 -16.30 25.34
CA ASN A 546 -7.00 -15.85 26.73
C ASN A 546 -7.12 -14.31 26.87
N PHE A 547 -6.82 -13.58 25.80
CA PHE A 547 -6.97 -12.11 25.74
C PHE A 547 -8.27 -11.66 25.06
N HIS A 548 -9.30 -12.53 24.99
CA HIS A 548 -10.57 -12.13 24.40
C HIS A 548 -11.27 -11.03 25.20
N ASP A 549 -11.67 -9.95 24.50
CA ASP A 549 -12.49 -8.88 25.04
C ASP A 549 -13.81 -8.76 24.24
N PRO A 550 -14.97 -9.05 24.88
CA PRO A 550 -16.25 -9.12 24.17
C PRO A 550 -16.80 -7.76 23.69
N GLU A 551 -16.22 -6.63 24.11
CA GLU A 551 -16.65 -5.30 23.66
C GLU A 551 -15.95 -4.88 22.39
N VAL A 552 -14.69 -5.27 22.18
CA VAL A 552 -13.89 -4.90 21.02
C VAL A 552 -13.69 -6.04 20.03
N GLN A 553 -13.63 -7.31 20.50
CA GLN A 553 -13.56 -8.50 19.64
C GLN A 553 -14.96 -9.06 19.37
N ARG A 554 -15.71 -8.39 18.52
CA ARG A 554 -17.09 -8.76 18.19
C ARG A 554 -17.19 -9.74 17.04
N ALA A 555 -16.13 -9.90 16.26
CA ALA A 555 -16.07 -10.78 15.10
C ALA A 555 -14.70 -11.46 15.00
N VAL A 556 -14.62 -12.46 14.16
CA VAL A 556 -13.41 -13.19 13.79
C VAL A 556 -13.43 -13.47 12.30
N GLU A 557 -12.29 -13.42 11.64
CA GLU A 557 -12.16 -13.80 10.24
C GLU A 557 -12.10 -15.31 10.11
N ILE A 558 -13.15 -15.90 9.51
CA ILE A 558 -13.29 -17.36 9.38
C ILE A 558 -12.57 -17.93 8.17
N TYR A 559 -12.36 -17.09 7.16
CA TYR A 559 -11.71 -17.47 5.90
C TYR A 559 -10.95 -16.29 5.30
N PHE A 560 -9.76 -16.56 4.85
CA PHE A 560 -9.03 -15.67 3.97
C PHE A 560 -8.24 -16.48 2.93
N ARG A 561 -7.54 -15.80 2.01
CA ARG A 561 -6.85 -16.42 0.88
C ARG A 561 -6.02 -17.65 1.24
N HIS A 562 -5.28 -17.62 2.36
CA HIS A 562 -4.33 -18.68 2.71
C HIS A 562 -4.98 -19.90 3.33
N ALA A 563 -6.09 -19.76 4.08
CA ALA A 563 -6.78 -20.92 4.70
C ALA A 563 -8.20 -20.59 5.18
N PRO A 564 -9.05 -21.62 5.32
CA PRO A 564 -10.20 -21.59 6.22
C PRO A 564 -9.75 -21.83 7.67
N PHE A 565 -10.33 -21.06 8.60
CA PHE A 565 -10.00 -21.12 10.02
C PHE A 565 -11.16 -21.60 10.92
N GLU A 566 -12.23 -22.08 10.33
CA GLU A 566 -13.35 -22.65 11.07
C GLU A 566 -12.87 -23.71 12.05
N THR A 567 -12.11 -24.71 11.57
CA THR A 567 -11.52 -25.76 12.38
C THR A 567 -10.03 -25.92 12.10
N PHE A 568 -9.33 -26.59 13.00
CA PHE A 568 -7.91 -26.95 12.81
C PHE A 568 -7.72 -27.81 11.54
N GLU A 569 -8.64 -28.73 11.24
CA GLU A 569 -8.58 -29.66 10.11
C GLU A 569 -8.98 -29.05 8.77
N ALA A 570 -9.71 -27.91 8.79
CA ALA A 570 -10.17 -27.27 7.56
C ALA A 570 -8.99 -26.89 6.65
N ARG A 571 -9.12 -27.17 5.37
CA ARG A 571 -8.06 -26.97 4.36
C ARG A 571 -8.62 -26.34 3.08
N SER A 572 -7.77 -25.57 2.40
CA SER A 572 -7.99 -25.08 1.05
C SER A 572 -6.80 -25.41 0.15
N LYS A 573 -6.88 -25.07 -1.13
CA LYS A 573 -5.74 -25.22 -2.07
C LYS A 573 -4.48 -24.47 -1.61
N PHE A 574 -4.63 -23.43 -0.79
CA PHE A 574 -3.54 -22.59 -0.30
C PHE A 574 -2.99 -23.01 1.08
N THR A 575 -3.71 -23.81 1.83
CA THR A 575 -3.36 -24.19 3.23
C THR A 575 -2.00 -24.93 3.33
N LYS A 576 -1.51 -25.51 2.25
CA LYS A 576 -0.20 -26.17 2.21
C LYS A 576 0.97 -25.23 2.53
N ASN A 577 0.78 -23.93 2.38
CA ASN A 577 1.82 -22.92 2.55
C ASN A 577 1.88 -22.33 3.96
N ILE A 578 0.95 -22.73 4.85
CA ILE A 578 0.91 -22.27 6.24
C ILE A 578 0.80 -23.47 7.20
N LYS A 579 1.37 -23.31 8.38
CA LYS A 579 1.14 -24.18 9.50
C LYS A 579 -0.06 -23.67 10.29
N LYS A 580 -0.92 -24.54 10.77
CA LYS A 580 -2.05 -24.17 11.65
C LYS A 580 -1.74 -24.55 13.09
N MET A 581 -2.09 -23.64 14.01
CA MET A 581 -1.95 -23.84 15.43
C MET A 581 -3.21 -24.48 16.02
N GLU A 582 -3.03 -25.50 16.84
CA GLU A 582 -4.11 -26.13 17.60
C GLU A 582 -4.70 -25.16 18.63
N ARG A 583 -6.00 -25.29 18.92
CA ARG A 583 -6.74 -24.51 19.92
C ARG A 583 -6.88 -23.01 19.59
N CYS A 584 -6.60 -22.63 18.36
CA CYS A 584 -6.67 -21.24 17.89
C CYS A 584 -7.77 -21.03 16.84
N SER A 585 -8.47 -22.09 16.39
CA SER A 585 -9.52 -22.01 15.38
C SER A 585 -10.76 -21.25 15.89
N VAL A 586 -11.65 -20.90 14.96
CA VAL A 586 -12.93 -20.25 15.28
C VAL A 586 -13.79 -21.12 16.20
N GLN A 587 -13.89 -22.43 15.91
CA GLN A 587 -14.65 -23.36 16.76
C GLN A 587 -14.05 -23.51 18.16
N ASP A 588 -12.72 -23.36 18.32
CA ASP A 588 -12.09 -23.32 19.63
C ASP A 588 -12.51 -22.10 20.45
N ALA A 589 -12.66 -20.94 19.81
CA ALA A 589 -13.17 -19.71 20.45
C ALA A 589 -14.64 -19.87 20.87
N LEU A 590 -15.49 -20.42 19.98
CA LEU A 590 -16.91 -20.65 20.27
C LEU A 590 -17.08 -21.69 21.41
N ALA A 591 -16.24 -22.72 21.47
CA ALA A 591 -16.25 -23.73 22.56
C ALA A 591 -15.90 -23.13 23.93
N ARG A 592 -15.19 -21.98 23.96
CA ARG A 592 -14.94 -21.20 25.20
C ARG A 592 -16.13 -20.33 25.61
N GLY A 593 -17.22 -20.32 24.82
CA GLY A 593 -18.42 -19.51 25.05
C GLY A 593 -18.32 -18.07 24.52
N TYR A 594 -17.33 -17.76 23.70
CA TYR A 594 -17.21 -16.43 23.08
C TYR A 594 -18.27 -16.24 21.99
N ARG A 595 -18.86 -15.05 21.95
CA ARG A 595 -19.98 -14.70 21.06
C ARG A 595 -19.50 -13.77 19.98
N MET A 596 -19.19 -14.33 18.83
CA MET A 596 -18.59 -13.63 17.70
C MET A 596 -19.44 -13.75 16.45
N GLY A 597 -19.43 -12.68 15.62
CA GLY A 597 -19.82 -12.73 14.23
C GLY A 597 -18.66 -13.20 13.36
N PHE A 598 -18.92 -13.34 12.07
CA PHE A 598 -17.93 -13.81 11.11
C PHE A 598 -17.68 -12.77 10.03
N THR A 599 -16.40 -12.60 9.70
CA THR A 599 -15.92 -11.88 8.53
C THR A 599 -15.08 -12.82 7.66
N ALA A 600 -14.74 -12.38 6.47
CA ALA A 600 -13.78 -13.01 5.60
C ALA A 600 -13.08 -11.92 4.80
N GLY A 601 -11.84 -12.13 4.42
CA GLY A 601 -11.04 -11.17 3.67
C GLY A 601 -10.09 -11.85 2.70
N SER A 602 -9.34 -11.07 1.94
CA SER A 602 -8.35 -11.61 1.01
C SER A 602 -6.96 -11.75 1.60
N ASP A 603 -6.59 -10.89 2.53
CA ASP A 603 -5.18 -10.72 2.93
C ASP A 603 -4.31 -10.47 1.70
N SER A 604 -4.79 -9.56 0.83
CA SER A 604 -4.13 -9.29 -0.43
C SER A 604 -2.95 -8.35 -0.24
N HIS A 605 -1.78 -8.80 -0.66
CA HIS A 605 -0.55 -8.03 -0.68
C HIS A 605 -0.23 -7.43 -2.07
N GLN A 606 -1.17 -7.54 -3.02
CA GLN A 606 -0.94 -7.19 -4.43
C GLN A 606 -2.02 -6.29 -5.01
N THR A 607 -2.71 -5.52 -4.16
CA THR A 607 -3.86 -4.68 -4.54
C THR A 607 -5.02 -5.44 -5.21
N GLU A 608 -5.17 -6.73 -4.93
CA GLU A 608 -6.15 -7.63 -5.58
C GLU A 608 -7.25 -8.10 -4.63
N HIS A 609 -7.52 -7.27 -3.61
CA HIS A 609 -8.61 -7.50 -2.67
C HIS A 609 -9.95 -7.66 -3.40
N GLY A 610 -10.81 -8.51 -2.86
CA GLY A 610 -12.10 -8.86 -3.41
C GLY A 610 -12.09 -9.71 -4.68
N VAL A 611 -10.92 -10.05 -5.22
CA VAL A 611 -10.78 -10.88 -6.44
C VAL A 611 -10.38 -12.30 -6.10
N GLU A 612 -9.42 -12.49 -5.22
CA GLU A 612 -9.07 -13.79 -4.63
C GLU A 612 -9.11 -13.73 -3.11
N GLY A 613 -9.69 -14.71 -2.49
CA GLY A 613 -9.84 -14.81 -1.05
C GLY A 613 -11.29 -14.69 -0.61
N GLY A 614 -11.48 -14.26 0.63
CA GLY A 614 -12.80 -14.06 1.20
C GLY A 614 -13.35 -12.66 0.96
N ILE A 615 -14.64 -12.52 1.07
CA ILE A 615 -15.35 -11.25 1.23
C ILE A 615 -16.36 -11.35 2.35
N VAL A 616 -16.68 -10.24 2.96
CA VAL A 616 -17.70 -10.14 4.00
C VAL A 616 -18.98 -9.51 3.43
N ALA A 617 -20.11 -10.09 3.76
CA ALA A 617 -21.42 -9.51 3.51
C ALA A 617 -21.94 -8.81 4.77
N ALA A 618 -22.50 -7.60 4.62
CA ALA A 618 -23.06 -6.82 5.71
C ALA A 618 -24.49 -6.38 5.38
N PHE A 619 -25.42 -6.56 6.32
CA PHE A 619 -26.79 -6.05 6.21
C PHE A 619 -26.90 -4.69 6.87
N VAL A 620 -27.13 -3.65 6.08
CA VAL A 620 -27.15 -2.27 6.54
C VAL A 620 -28.31 -1.48 5.90
N PRO A 621 -28.79 -0.40 6.55
CA PRO A 621 -29.89 0.41 5.98
C PRO A 621 -29.45 1.21 4.75
N ALA A 622 -28.18 1.57 4.64
CA ALA A 622 -27.60 2.27 3.50
C ALA A 622 -26.06 2.05 3.48
N LEU A 623 -25.43 2.20 2.32
CA LEU A 623 -23.98 2.08 2.20
C LEU A 623 -23.30 3.32 2.79
N LYS A 624 -22.86 3.18 4.03
CA LYS A 624 -22.11 4.16 4.80
C LYS A 624 -21.10 3.47 5.70
N ARG A 625 -19.93 4.10 5.90
CA ARG A 625 -18.86 3.59 6.79
C ARG A 625 -19.41 3.15 8.14
N GLU A 626 -20.12 4.05 8.81
CA GLU A 626 -20.59 3.82 10.17
C GLU A 626 -21.60 2.67 10.25
N TYR A 627 -22.45 2.50 9.23
CA TYR A 627 -23.43 1.42 9.20
C TYR A 627 -22.75 0.05 8.93
N VAL A 628 -21.73 0.03 8.07
CA VAL A 628 -20.93 -1.19 7.85
C VAL A 628 -20.23 -1.59 9.15
N TRP A 629 -19.59 -0.62 9.83
CA TRP A 629 -18.96 -0.89 11.10
C TRP A 629 -19.97 -1.38 12.16
N ASP A 630 -21.12 -0.72 12.28
CA ASP A 630 -22.20 -1.09 13.19
C ASP A 630 -22.71 -2.52 12.89
N ALA A 631 -22.84 -2.91 11.62
CA ALA A 631 -23.23 -4.27 11.24
C ALA A 631 -22.20 -5.32 11.68
N ILE A 632 -20.91 -5.02 11.57
CA ILE A 632 -19.83 -5.91 12.07
C ILE A 632 -19.91 -5.99 13.61
N TYR A 633 -20.07 -4.87 14.29
CA TYR A 633 -20.21 -4.81 15.74
C TYR A 633 -21.43 -5.61 16.23
N ASP A 634 -22.56 -5.50 15.57
CA ASP A 634 -23.80 -6.20 15.90
C ASP A 634 -23.84 -7.65 15.38
N ARG A 635 -22.75 -8.12 14.72
CA ARG A 635 -22.62 -9.47 14.17
C ARG A 635 -23.64 -9.77 13.06
N LEU A 636 -24.13 -8.73 12.39
CA LEU A 636 -25.07 -8.81 11.27
C LEU A 636 -24.31 -8.94 9.94
N THR A 637 -23.31 -9.84 9.94
CA THR A 637 -22.40 -10.12 8.85
C THR A 637 -22.16 -11.61 8.70
N TYR A 638 -21.70 -12.02 7.53
CA TYR A 638 -21.16 -13.36 7.28
C TYR A 638 -20.02 -13.30 6.27
N GLY A 639 -19.12 -14.27 6.35
CA GLY A 639 -18.02 -14.42 5.40
C GLY A 639 -18.37 -15.36 4.26
N THR A 640 -17.81 -15.10 3.07
CA THR A 640 -17.84 -16.02 1.93
C THR A 640 -16.42 -16.26 1.41
N THR A 641 -16.25 -17.26 0.56
CA THR A 641 -14.95 -17.55 -0.09
C THR A 641 -14.75 -16.76 -1.40
N GLY A 642 -15.47 -15.63 -1.55
CA GLY A 642 -15.39 -14.72 -2.70
C GLY A 642 -16.68 -14.60 -3.50
N ALA A 643 -17.59 -15.59 -3.41
CA ALA A 643 -18.87 -15.53 -4.09
C ALA A 643 -19.88 -14.64 -3.35
N ARG A 644 -20.69 -13.89 -4.09
CA ARG A 644 -21.72 -12.99 -3.53
C ARG A 644 -23.03 -13.74 -3.28
N ILE A 645 -22.99 -14.80 -2.49
CA ILE A 645 -24.16 -15.56 -2.07
C ILE A 645 -24.95 -14.80 -1.01
N LEU A 646 -26.27 -15.03 -0.94
CA LEU A 646 -27.11 -14.48 0.11
C LEU A 646 -27.41 -15.56 1.15
N VAL A 647 -27.21 -15.22 2.41
CA VAL A 647 -27.43 -16.14 3.54
C VAL A 647 -28.26 -15.43 4.62
N SER A 648 -29.36 -16.08 5.04
CA SER A 648 -30.18 -15.67 6.16
C SER A 648 -30.30 -16.81 7.16
N LEU A 649 -30.15 -16.49 8.45
CA LEU A 649 -30.39 -17.41 9.56
C LEU A 649 -31.16 -16.66 10.66
N LYS A 650 -32.20 -17.26 11.20
CA LYS A 650 -33.00 -16.72 12.29
C LYS A 650 -33.35 -17.77 13.30
N ILE A 651 -33.46 -17.36 14.55
CA ILE A 651 -33.96 -18.18 15.64
C ILE A 651 -35.12 -17.44 16.28
N ASN A 652 -36.33 -18.01 16.27
CA ASN A 652 -37.56 -17.37 16.75
C ASN A 652 -37.75 -15.97 16.12
N SER A 653 -37.53 -15.86 14.81
CA SER A 653 -37.56 -14.62 14.01
C SER A 653 -36.45 -13.60 14.31
N ALA A 654 -35.60 -13.82 15.29
CA ALA A 654 -34.44 -12.96 15.55
C ALA A 654 -33.33 -13.24 14.52
N PRO A 655 -32.78 -12.21 13.85
CA PRO A 655 -31.77 -12.40 12.79
C PRO A 655 -30.43 -12.87 13.35
N MET A 656 -29.51 -13.29 12.45
CA MET A 656 -28.15 -13.64 12.80
C MET A 656 -27.49 -12.52 13.62
N GLY A 657 -26.56 -12.87 14.51
CA GLY A 657 -25.92 -11.94 15.46
C GLY A 657 -26.72 -11.70 16.74
N SER A 658 -28.01 -12.00 16.74
CA SER A 658 -28.87 -11.81 17.92
C SER A 658 -28.60 -12.83 19.03
N GLU A 659 -28.90 -12.43 20.27
CA GLU A 659 -28.90 -13.30 21.43
C GLU A 659 -30.35 -13.60 21.81
N VAL A 660 -30.76 -14.85 21.65
CA VAL A 660 -32.11 -15.33 21.96
C VAL A 660 -32.08 -16.06 23.27
N LYS A 661 -32.94 -15.70 24.21
CA LYS A 661 -33.05 -16.42 25.47
C LYS A 661 -34.06 -17.58 25.28
N ALA A 662 -33.62 -18.79 25.59
CA ALA A 662 -34.53 -19.93 25.70
C ALA A 662 -35.51 -19.71 26.86
N ILE A 663 -36.78 -20.07 26.65
CA ILE A 663 -37.82 -20.00 27.68
C ILE A 663 -38.12 -21.43 28.13
N GLY A 664 -37.43 -21.88 29.17
CA GLY A 664 -37.55 -23.25 29.64
C GLY A 664 -37.15 -24.29 28.58
N ASP A 665 -37.91 -25.39 28.52
CA ASP A 665 -37.70 -26.47 27.54
C ASP A 665 -38.54 -26.26 26.24
N ALA A 666 -39.01 -25.03 25.97
CA ALA A 666 -39.77 -24.73 24.76
C ALA A 666 -38.84 -24.85 23.52
N PRO A 667 -39.30 -25.52 22.46
CA PRO A 667 -38.53 -25.61 21.22
C PRO A 667 -38.31 -24.21 20.61
N VAL A 668 -37.18 -24.03 19.96
CA VAL A 668 -36.85 -22.84 19.17
C VAL A 668 -37.05 -23.16 17.69
N THR A 669 -37.66 -22.23 16.95
CA THR A 669 -37.75 -22.35 15.50
C THR A 669 -36.54 -21.73 14.86
N ILE A 670 -35.77 -22.53 14.11
CA ILE A 670 -34.66 -22.10 13.30
C ILE A 670 -35.12 -22.04 11.84
N GLU A 671 -34.96 -20.86 11.24
CA GLU A 671 -35.36 -20.62 9.84
C GLU A 671 -34.12 -20.07 9.09
N GLY A 672 -33.93 -20.49 7.86
CA GLY A 672 -32.88 -19.95 7.03
C GLY A 672 -33.19 -20.01 5.54
N SER A 673 -32.47 -19.20 4.80
CA SER A 673 -32.55 -19.13 3.35
C SER A 673 -31.15 -18.86 2.79
N VAL A 674 -30.78 -19.63 1.78
CA VAL A 674 -29.53 -19.43 1.03
C VAL A 674 -29.89 -19.25 -0.44
N LEU A 675 -29.31 -18.23 -1.08
CA LEU A 675 -29.34 -18.07 -2.53
C LEU A 675 -27.89 -18.01 -3.03
N GLY A 676 -27.45 -19.09 -3.64
CA GLY A 676 -26.15 -19.25 -4.24
C GLY A 676 -26.20 -19.11 -5.75
N THR A 677 -25.13 -19.47 -6.41
CA THR A 677 -24.94 -19.42 -7.88
C THR A 677 -25.04 -20.79 -8.52
N ASP A 678 -24.89 -21.82 -7.72
CA ASP A 678 -24.91 -23.22 -8.11
C ASP A 678 -25.69 -24.06 -7.11
N THR A 679 -25.68 -25.37 -7.22
CA THR A 679 -26.35 -26.28 -6.29
C THR A 679 -25.88 -26.07 -4.85
N VAL A 680 -26.84 -25.88 -3.95
CA VAL A 680 -26.59 -25.55 -2.55
C VAL A 680 -26.77 -26.76 -1.64
N THR A 681 -25.79 -26.99 -0.78
CA THR A 681 -25.91 -27.84 0.41
C THR A 681 -25.74 -26.97 1.64
N VAL A 682 -26.66 -27.09 2.60
CA VAL A 682 -26.61 -26.32 3.85
C VAL A 682 -26.41 -27.28 5.01
N GLU A 683 -25.44 -26.96 5.86
CA GLU A 683 -25.22 -27.63 7.14
C GLU A 683 -25.51 -26.64 8.28
N LEU A 684 -26.30 -27.06 9.24
CA LEU A 684 -26.55 -26.31 10.47
C LEU A 684 -25.73 -26.93 11.60
N LEU A 685 -24.90 -26.07 12.23
CA LEU A 685 -24.07 -26.46 13.36
C LEU A 685 -24.64 -25.88 14.66
N ARG A 686 -24.68 -26.71 15.71
CA ARG A 686 -24.90 -26.34 17.10
C ARG A 686 -23.79 -26.94 17.96
N ASP A 687 -23.17 -26.14 18.82
CA ASP A 687 -22.05 -26.58 19.68
C ASP A 687 -20.94 -27.27 18.89
N ASN A 688 -20.58 -26.69 17.74
CA ASN A 688 -19.58 -27.20 16.80
C ASN A 688 -19.90 -28.59 16.19
N GLN A 689 -21.15 -29.05 16.27
CA GLN A 689 -21.60 -30.30 15.68
C GLN A 689 -22.66 -30.05 14.63
N VAL A 690 -22.56 -30.69 13.48
CA VAL A 690 -23.61 -30.67 12.45
C VAL A 690 -24.83 -31.39 13.00
N ILE A 691 -25.94 -30.65 13.19
CA ILE A 691 -27.20 -31.20 13.69
C ILE A 691 -28.19 -31.49 12.56
N GLN A 692 -28.03 -30.83 11.42
CA GLN A 692 -28.90 -31.03 10.26
C GLN A 692 -28.16 -30.67 8.96
N THR A 693 -28.48 -31.40 7.89
CA THR A 693 -28.01 -31.14 6.52
C THR A 693 -29.17 -31.10 5.54
N TRP A 694 -29.20 -30.11 4.66
CA TRP A 694 -30.14 -30.01 3.55
C TRP A 694 -29.37 -30.00 2.22
N ALA A 695 -29.65 -30.97 1.35
CA ALA A 695 -29.16 -30.99 -0.03
C ALA A 695 -30.31 -30.48 -0.93
N CYS A 696 -30.14 -29.24 -1.41
CA CYS A 696 -31.16 -28.59 -2.21
C CYS A 696 -30.96 -28.82 -3.72
N THR A 697 -32.03 -28.83 -4.48
CA THR A 697 -31.98 -28.89 -5.94
C THR A 697 -31.95 -27.49 -6.51
N GLY A 698 -30.84 -27.09 -7.13
CA GLY A 698 -30.65 -25.76 -7.67
C GLY A 698 -29.93 -24.81 -6.72
N ASN A 699 -29.94 -23.51 -7.04
CA ASN A 699 -29.15 -22.48 -6.36
C ASN A 699 -29.84 -21.83 -5.14
N ALA A 700 -31.03 -22.24 -4.77
CA ALA A 700 -31.76 -21.72 -3.62
C ALA A 700 -32.11 -22.83 -2.63
N CYS A 701 -32.05 -22.52 -1.35
CA CYS A 701 -32.38 -23.43 -0.26
C CYS A 701 -33.08 -22.68 0.87
N ASP A 702 -34.36 -22.95 1.08
CA ASP A 702 -35.10 -22.49 2.28
C ASP A 702 -35.24 -23.68 3.24
N PHE A 703 -35.01 -23.46 4.51
CA PHE A 703 -35.08 -24.51 5.51
C PHE A 703 -35.70 -24.03 6.82
N THR A 704 -36.32 -24.97 7.53
CA THR A 704 -36.86 -24.74 8.88
C THR A 704 -36.58 -25.97 9.73
N LEU A 705 -36.25 -25.77 10.99
CA LEU A 705 -36.00 -26.80 11.99
C LEU A 705 -36.60 -26.34 13.33
N GLU A 706 -37.34 -27.24 14.00
CA GLU A 706 -37.69 -27.09 15.41
C GLU A 706 -36.61 -27.80 16.22
N ASP A 707 -35.94 -27.07 17.11
CA ASP A 707 -34.84 -27.57 17.93
C ASP A 707 -35.19 -27.43 19.43
N THR A 708 -34.76 -28.39 20.27
CA THR A 708 -35.07 -28.46 21.72
C THR A 708 -33.85 -28.45 22.59
#